data_a00ed2b7b1891980142835ef23aa7b94
#
_entry.id   a00ed2b7b1891980142835ef23aa7b94
#
_cell.length_a   1.000
_cell.length_b   1.000
_cell.length_c   1.000
_cell.angle_alpha   90.00
_cell.angle_beta   90.00
_cell.angle_gamma   90.00
#
_symmetry.space_group_name_H-M   'P 1'
#
loop_
_entity.id
_entity.type
_entity.pdbx_description
1 polymer ?
#
loop_
_entity_poly.entity_id
_entity_poly.type
_entity_poly.pdbx_seq_one_letter_code
_entity_poly.pdbx_strand_id
1 'polypeptide(L)'
;MTAAATPLSVFDAGTVHRTVLSNGLIVLVRRDPSAPVVAVVTYVKAGYFDETDDVVGIAHVLEHMFFKGTARRGVGEIAKATKASGGYLNAHTIYDHTSYYTVLPASGFAAGLDIQADAFANSLIDAGELAKELEVIIQEAKRKSDSPSAVASETLYELLHDRHRMRRWRIGREPGLRALTREQLVAFYRNFYRPANTVLSIVGDVDPDEALAHAERLYGAIPGGTPRRTPGPEEPPRREFRYRELSGDVQQLQLLMGWRTVPLLHPDAPLLDLAATVLASGRASRLYRAVRERQLASAVSAYNYSPVELGVFVVHAEGKPETAADAARAIWAQLGELRRAGAGEFEIERARRLFEARHVRRFESMEGQASHLAAWEALGDWRLGDQYMERLLAATPDEVTEAVRTHLDPEAAGVVVYRPERAEPFAQSATALQRVLAAAPAEALPPSPARPTGAPAVVGRMPALEREEGRVRVYRTSGGVPILVRRKPGAPVAHVGVVALGGVTDERPASGGLTALMARTAVKGTERRTATQLAEDAELLGGSIGPSIGNESVGWSISVPTPRLGAAAELLADVAQHATIPDDALESERAAALAELASLRDDMFRYPMRLAQEVAFGDHPYGASPLGTEESLGAITADAVRRWQRERVLRAPSVIAVVGDFDADEVAAVIARDFARLELGDPSPLPPPEWPASPAARTETRDKAQTALVLAFPGPHRNDDDRFVSDLIAGVASGLGGRFFDELRDRRSLAYTVHAYATQRRLAGTFLAYIATSPEKEEEARAGLLAQFARLRDEPVSAEELERAQTYAIGTHAIRQESGAAVLGDVIDAWLFGRGLQELELHDEQVRAVTPARMQALARRYFDERRLVEGVVRGVGRAV
;
A
#
# COMPACT_ATOMS: atom_id res chain seq x y z
N MET A 1 2.01 36.57 -11.04
CA MET A 1 2.11 36.76 -9.57
C MET A 1 2.59 35.45 -8.99
N THR A 2 3.85 35.37 -8.59
CA THR A 2 4.43 34.25 -7.89
C THR A 2 3.71 34.11 -6.56
N ALA A 3 2.89 33.06 -6.41
CA ALA A 3 2.35 32.68 -5.12
C ALA A 3 3.52 32.45 -4.17
N ALA A 4 3.55 33.16 -3.06
CA ALA A 4 4.52 32.95 -2.01
C ALA A 4 4.48 31.47 -1.61
N ALA A 5 5.63 30.83 -1.62
CA ALA A 5 5.76 29.48 -1.13
C ALA A 5 5.25 29.45 0.33
N THR A 6 4.25 28.66 0.60
CA THR A 6 3.80 28.39 1.97
C THR A 6 4.99 27.83 2.74
N PRO A 7 5.30 28.33 3.95
CA PRO A 7 6.39 27.77 4.73
C PRO A 7 6.12 26.28 4.96
N LEU A 8 7.05 25.44 4.55
CA LEU A 8 6.94 23.98 4.54
C LEU A 8 7.25 23.31 5.90
N SER A 9 7.48 24.11 6.95
CA SER A 9 7.45 23.58 8.30
C SER A 9 6.02 23.13 8.58
N VAL A 10 5.77 21.84 8.43
CA VAL A 10 4.46 21.22 8.73
C VAL A 10 4.22 21.25 10.23
N PHE A 11 5.28 21.34 11.01
CA PHE A 11 5.23 21.47 12.47
C PHE A 11 5.70 22.85 12.89
N ASP A 12 4.82 23.62 13.48
CA ASP A 12 5.26 24.78 14.27
C ASP A 12 6.20 24.24 15.37
N ALA A 13 7.43 24.77 15.44
CA ALA A 13 8.45 24.34 16.40
C ALA A 13 7.96 24.39 17.87
N GLY A 14 6.98 25.23 18.17
CA GLY A 14 6.35 25.31 19.49
C GLY A 14 5.36 24.18 19.79
N THR A 15 4.98 23.35 18.80
CA THR A 15 3.99 22.27 18.99
C THR A 15 4.61 20.90 19.26
N VAL A 16 5.93 20.74 19.11
CA VAL A 16 6.65 19.51 19.41
C VAL A 16 7.41 19.65 20.74
N HIS A 17 6.96 18.92 21.74
CA HIS A 17 7.62 18.87 23.06
C HIS A 17 8.69 17.79 23.03
N ARG A 18 9.96 18.21 23.15
CA ARG A 18 11.12 17.32 23.19
C ARG A 18 11.73 17.26 24.60
N THR A 19 11.80 16.09 25.18
CA THR A 19 12.40 15.83 26.49
C THR A 19 13.39 14.68 26.41
N VAL A 20 14.47 14.75 27.17
CA VAL A 20 15.41 13.64 27.35
C VAL A 20 15.31 13.18 28.80
N LEU A 21 14.90 11.93 29.02
CA LEU A 21 14.79 11.34 30.33
C LEU A 21 16.18 11.10 30.94
N SER A 22 16.24 10.92 32.26
CA SER A 22 17.51 10.71 32.98
C SER A 22 18.33 9.49 32.52
N ASN A 23 17.67 8.48 31.93
CA ASN A 23 18.28 7.29 31.36
C ASN A 23 18.69 7.45 29.88
N GLY A 24 18.49 8.63 29.31
CA GLY A 24 18.86 8.97 27.93
C GLY A 24 17.78 8.71 26.85
N LEU A 25 16.59 8.24 27.22
CA LEU A 25 15.47 8.13 26.25
C LEU A 25 15.05 9.53 25.77
N ILE A 26 14.96 9.69 24.46
CA ILE A 26 14.40 10.89 23.84
C ILE A 26 12.89 10.67 23.69
N VAL A 27 12.09 11.58 24.22
CA VAL A 27 10.62 11.56 24.12
C VAL A 27 10.18 12.79 23.33
N LEU A 28 9.44 12.56 22.25
CA LEU A 28 8.78 13.61 21.46
C LEU A 28 7.28 13.48 21.66
N VAL A 29 6.61 14.57 22.01
CA VAL A 29 5.15 14.62 22.12
C VAL A 29 4.61 15.76 21.29
N ARG A 30 3.61 15.47 20.47
CA ARG A 30 2.87 16.48 19.70
C ARG A 30 1.36 16.26 19.85
N ARG A 31 0.67 17.28 20.33
CA ARG A 31 -0.80 17.25 20.37
C ARG A 31 -1.38 17.54 18.99
N ASP A 32 -2.27 16.66 18.51
CA ASP A 32 -3.07 16.84 17.30
C ASP A 32 -4.51 16.36 17.56
N PRO A 33 -5.48 17.26 17.83
CA PRO A 33 -6.85 16.89 18.13
C PRO A 33 -7.74 16.76 16.88
N SER A 34 -7.15 16.70 15.67
CA SER A 34 -7.90 16.59 14.41
C SER A 34 -8.69 15.27 14.28
N ALA A 35 -8.29 14.24 15.02
CA ALA A 35 -8.98 12.96 15.18
C ALA A 35 -8.79 12.46 16.63
N PRO A 36 -9.75 11.70 17.20
CA PRO A 36 -9.63 11.14 18.55
C PRO A 36 -8.71 9.90 18.57
N VAL A 37 -7.51 10.02 18.03
CA VAL A 37 -6.52 8.95 17.78
C VAL A 37 -5.17 9.37 18.32
N VAL A 38 -4.37 8.41 18.76
CA VAL A 38 -2.97 8.58 19.14
C VAL A 38 -2.11 7.49 18.51
N ALA A 39 -0.94 7.87 18.02
CA ALA A 39 0.11 6.98 17.60
C ALA A 39 1.28 7.05 18.59
N VAL A 40 1.78 5.89 18.99
CA VAL A 40 2.97 5.71 19.80
C VAL A 40 4.00 4.96 18.98
N VAL A 41 5.15 5.56 18.73
CA VAL A 41 6.25 4.97 17.97
C VAL A 41 7.47 4.82 18.85
N THR A 42 7.91 3.58 19.05
CA THR A 42 9.20 3.24 19.69
C THR A 42 10.21 2.93 18.59
N TYR A 43 11.11 3.85 18.34
CA TYR A 43 12.12 3.78 17.28
C TYR A 43 13.47 3.42 17.88
N VAL A 44 13.89 2.18 17.68
CA VAL A 44 15.19 1.68 18.14
C VAL A 44 16.22 1.85 17.03
N LYS A 45 17.31 2.57 17.31
CA LYS A 45 18.39 2.82 16.33
C LYS A 45 19.27 1.57 16.19
N ALA A 46 18.68 0.46 15.75
CA ALA A 46 19.35 -0.80 15.49
C ALA A 46 18.60 -1.58 14.40
N GLY A 47 19.31 -2.04 13.39
CA GLY A 47 18.78 -2.78 12.25
C GLY A 47 19.82 -3.69 11.62
N TYR A 48 19.68 -3.98 10.32
CA TYR A 48 20.56 -4.92 9.62
C TYR A 48 22.03 -4.46 9.55
N PHE A 49 22.32 -3.17 9.70
CA PHE A 49 23.71 -2.67 9.80
C PHE A 49 24.39 -3.02 11.12
N ASP A 50 23.64 -3.38 12.15
CA ASP A 50 24.18 -3.76 13.46
C ASP A 50 24.49 -5.26 13.57
N GLU A 51 24.14 -6.04 12.56
CA GLU A 51 24.41 -7.48 12.50
C GLU A 51 25.85 -7.77 12.06
N THR A 52 26.43 -8.86 12.55
CA THR A 52 27.64 -9.46 11.98
C THR A 52 27.28 -10.57 11.00
N ASP A 53 28.25 -11.05 10.19
CA ASP A 53 27.95 -12.01 9.12
C ASP A 53 27.49 -13.38 9.64
N ASP A 54 27.76 -13.70 10.89
CA ASP A 54 27.36 -14.94 11.57
C ASP A 54 25.93 -14.92 12.16
N VAL A 55 25.31 -13.74 12.22
CA VAL A 55 23.95 -13.55 12.80
C VAL A 55 22.99 -12.78 11.89
N VAL A 56 23.14 -12.93 10.58
CA VAL A 56 22.28 -12.26 9.60
C VAL A 56 20.81 -12.63 9.81
N GLY A 57 19.96 -11.62 9.93
CA GLY A 57 18.52 -11.73 10.22
C GLY A 57 18.16 -11.61 11.69
N ILE A 58 19.15 -11.50 12.62
CA ILE A 58 18.87 -11.45 14.06
C ILE A 58 18.02 -10.24 14.47
N ALA A 59 18.18 -9.10 13.80
CA ALA A 59 17.39 -7.89 14.08
C ALA A 59 15.90 -8.13 13.75
N HIS A 60 15.62 -8.81 12.63
CA HIS A 60 14.25 -9.16 12.23
C HIS A 60 13.65 -10.25 13.13
N VAL A 61 14.46 -11.26 13.52
CA VAL A 61 14.01 -12.27 14.49
C VAL A 61 13.66 -11.63 15.82
N LEU A 62 14.43 -10.64 16.27
CA LEU A 62 14.13 -9.92 17.51
C LEU A 62 12.86 -9.06 17.37
N GLU A 63 12.58 -8.47 16.20
CA GLU A 63 11.32 -7.79 15.93
C GLU A 63 10.13 -8.71 16.20
N HIS A 64 10.14 -9.94 15.67
CA HIS A 64 9.11 -10.94 15.91
C HIS A 64 9.01 -11.32 17.39
N MET A 65 10.15 -11.55 18.04
CA MET A 65 10.20 -11.94 19.45
C MET A 65 9.73 -10.85 20.41
N PHE A 66 9.75 -9.59 20.01
CA PHE A 66 9.21 -8.46 20.78
C PHE A 66 7.74 -8.67 21.17
N PHE A 67 6.97 -9.35 20.34
CA PHE A 67 5.55 -9.59 20.55
C PHE A 67 5.24 -10.94 21.21
N LYS A 68 6.26 -11.76 21.52
CA LYS A 68 6.10 -13.15 22.01
C LYS A 68 6.08 -13.26 23.53
N GLY A 69 5.89 -12.15 24.22
CA GLY A 69 5.57 -12.12 25.64
C GLY A 69 6.62 -11.54 26.53
N THR A 70 6.14 -11.13 27.69
CA THR A 70 6.90 -10.59 28.84
C THR A 70 6.54 -11.39 30.10
N ALA A 71 7.16 -11.07 31.24
CA ALA A 71 6.77 -11.65 32.53
C ALA A 71 5.33 -11.28 32.97
N ARG A 72 4.78 -10.18 32.42
CA ARG A 72 3.43 -9.68 32.73
C ARG A 72 2.38 -10.14 31.72
N ARG A 73 2.80 -10.41 30.48
CA ARG A 73 1.93 -10.75 29.36
C ARG A 73 2.44 -11.98 28.65
N GLY A 74 1.66 -13.02 28.63
CA GLY A 74 1.95 -14.27 27.92
C GLY A 74 1.95 -14.09 26.39
N VAL A 75 2.26 -15.18 25.71
CA VAL A 75 2.23 -15.25 24.23
C VAL A 75 0.84 -14.90 23.71
N GLY A 76 0.77 -13.98 22.73
CA GLY A 76 -0.48 -13.47 22.13
C GLY A 76 -1.21 -12.43 22.98
N GLU A 77 -0.87 -12.25 24.25
CA GLU A 77 -1.56 -11.28 25.13
C GLU A 77 -1.26 -9.83 24.78
N ILE A 78 -0.05 -9.54 24.27
CA ILE A 78 0.31 -8.20 23.76
C ILE A 78 -0.66 -7.78 22.66
N ALA A 79 -0.87 -8.63 21.66
CA ALA A 79 -1.79 -8.34 20.58
C ALA A 79 -3.25 -8.27 21.02
N LYS A 80 -3.67 -9.17 21.93
CA LYS A 80 -5.03 -9.16 22.51
C LYS A 80 -5.30 -7.90 23.32
N ALA A 81 -4.34 -7.48 24.15
CA ALA A 81 -4.44 -6.26 24.94
C ALA A 81 -4.48 -4.99 24.07
N THR A 82 -3.70 -4.94 22.99
CA THR A 82 -3.76 -3.83 22.04
C THR A 82 -5.13 -3.74 21.35
N LYS A 83 -5.67 -4.88 20.88
CA LYS A 83 -7.03 -4.91 20.32
C LYS A 83 -8.11 -4.53 21.36
N ALA A 84 -7.96 -4.96 22.61
CA ALA A 84 -8.86 -4.58 23.69
C ALA A 84 -8.82 -3.09 24.00
N SER A 85 -7.71 -2.41 23.65
CA SER A 85 -7.57 -0.95 23.72
C SER A 85 -8.08 -0.23 22.45
N GLY A 86 -8.67 -0.97 21.51
CA GLY A 86 -9.25 -0.42 20.27
C GLY A 86 -8.26 -0.17 19.15
N GLY A 87 -7.00 -0.56 19.31
CA GLY A 87 -5.93 -0.26 18.36
C GLY A 87 -5.28 -1.47 17.71
N TYR A 88 -4.30 -1.18 16.88
CA TYR A 88 -3.42 -2.17 16.30
C TYR A 88 -1.96 -1.82 16.58
N LEU A 89 -1.12 -2.83 16.49
CA LEU A 89 0.33 -2.68 16.57
C LEU A 89 0.97 -3.32 15.33
N ASN A 90 2.12 -2.79 14.97
CA ASN A 90 2.96 -3.37 13.93
C ASN A 90 4.42 -2.99 14.16
N ALA A 91 5.33 -3.57 13.40
CA ALA A 91 6.74 -3.23 13.42
C ALA A 91 7.37 -3.40 12.04
N HIS A 92 8.54 -2.83 11.86
CA HIS A 92 9.40 -3.11 10.73
C HIS A 92 10.86 -2.93 11.08
N THR A 93 11.71 -3.77 10.49
CA THR A 93 13.16 -3.70 10.57
C THR A 93 13.73 -3.34 9.20
N ILE A 94 14.61 -2.35 9.17
CA ILE A 94 15.39 -1.99 7.99
C ILE A 94 16.90 -1.94 8.33
N TYR A 95 17.71 -1.33 7.49
CA TYR A 95 19.16 -1.33 7.66
C TYR A 95 19.65 -0.67 8.95
N ASP A 96 19.07 0.44 9.35
CA ASP A 96 19.54 1.32 10.42
C ASP A 96 18.64 1.37 11.65
N HIS A 97 17.45 0.80 11.58
CA HIS A 97 16.53 0.79 12.72
C HIS A 97 15.50 -0.34 12.70
N THR A 98 14.91 -0.55 13.88
CA THR A 98 13.66 -1.29 14.07
C THR A 98 12.64 -0.35 14.72
N SER A 99 11.48 -0.21 14.09
CA SER A 99 10.40 0.65 14.59
C SER A 99 9.19 -0.19 14.99
N TYR A 100 8.69 0.06 16.20
CA TYR A 100 7.45 -0.51 16.74
C TYR A 100 6.43 0.59 16.87
N TYR A 101 5.24 0.41 16.34
CA TYR A 101 4.20 1.42 16.46
C TYR A 101 2.85 0.83 16.85
N THR A 102 2.14 1.58 17.64
CA THR A 102 0.77 1.29 18.06
C THR A 102 -0.10 2.50 17.75
N VAL A 103 -1.22 2.27 17.09
CA VAL A 103 -2.21 3.30 16.80
C VAL A 103 -3.51 2.91 17.46
N LEU A 104 -4.10 3.83 18.21
CA LEU A 104 -5.28 3.56 19.03
C LEU A 104 -6.18 4.80 19.14
N PRO A 105 -7.46 4.64 19.53
CA PRO A 105 -8.25 5.75 20.06
C PRO A 105 -7.53 6.42 21.23
N ALA A 106 -7.65 7.74 21.36
CA ALA A 106 -7.00 8.50 22.43
C ALA A 106 -7.32 7.94 23.84
N SER A 107 -8.51 7.41 24.06
CA SER A 107 -8.91 6.74 25.31
C SER A 107 -8.09 5.50 25.65
N GLY A 108 -7.45 4.86 24.65
CA GLY A 108 -6.58 3.69 24.82
C GLY A 108 -5.11 4.04 25.08
N PHE A 109 -4.72 5.32 25.07
CA PHE A 109 -3.33 5.77 25.08
C PHE A 109 -2.50 5.18 26.24
N ALA A 110 -2.98 5.32 27.48
CA ALA A 110 -2.24 4.88 28.65
C ALA A 110 -1.97 3.35 28.63
N ALA A 111 -2.95 2.55 28.19
CA ALA A 111 -2.81 1.11 28.05
C ALA A 111 -1.85 0.74 26.92
N GLY A 112 -1.95 1.40 25.76
CA GLY A 112 -1.06 1.16 24.63
C GLY A 112 0.39 1.49 24.93
N LEU A 113 0.64 2.59 25.64
CA LEU A 113 2.00 2.96 26.07
C LEU A 113 2.56 1.98 27.10
N ASP A 114 1.75 1.47 28.07
CA ASP A 114 2.18 0.43 29.03
C ASP A 114 2.51 -0.89 28.32
N ILE A 115 1.74 -1.27 27.29
CA ILE A 115 2.02 -2.48 26.49
C ILE A 115 3.36 -2.36 25.77
N GLN A 116 3.63 -1.23 25.10
CA GLN A 116 4.90 -1.01 24.40
C GLN A 116 6.08 -0.92 25.36
N ALA A 117 5.94 -0.22 26.47
CA ALA A 117 6.99 -0.09 27.49
C ALA A 117 7.36 -1.45 28.09
N ASP A 118 6.35 -2.30 28.39
CA ASP A 118 6.58 -3.64 28.92
C ASP A 118 7.28 -4.55 27.91
N ALA A 119 6.82 -4.54 26.63
CA ALA A 119 7.47 -5.29 25.57
C ALA A 119 8.92 -4.84 25.32
N PHE A 120 9.17 -3.52 25.36
CA PHE A 120 10.51 -2.95 25.19
C PHE A 120 11.47 -3.33 26.31
N ALA A 121 11.01 -3.27 27.57
CA ALA A 121 11.86 -3.48 28.74
C ALA A 121 12.02 -4.94 29.16
N ASN A 122 11.00 -5.77 28.92
CA ASN A 122 10.84 -7.06 29.58
C ASN A 122 10.59 -8.24 28.62
N SER A 123 10.96 -8.11 27.33
CA SER A 123 10.83 -9.22 26.38
C SER A 123 11.60 -10.45 26.89
N LEU A 124 10.90 -11.59 27.03
CA LEU A 124 11.45 -12.82 27.59
C LEU A 124 12.39 -13.55 26.64
N ILE A 125 12.18 -13.42 25.33
CA ILE A 125 12.88 -14.19 24.30
C ILE A 125 12.92 -15.67 24.71
N ASP A 126 11.73 -16.25 24.91
CA ASP A 126 11.59 -17.65 25.34
C ASP A 126 12.16 -18.61 24.30
N ALA A 127 12.88 -19.64 24.72
CA ALA A 127 13.54 -20.58 23.82
C ALA A 127 12.54 -21.42 22.99
N GLY A 128 11.43 -21.80 23.58
CA GLY A 128 10.39 -22.56 22.89
C GLY A 128 9.65 -21.73 21.86
N GLU A 129 9.33 -20.48 22.21
CA GLU A 129 8.72 -19.53 21.27
C GLU A 129 9.69 -19.11 20.15
N LEU A 130 10.97 -18.95 20.47
CA LEU A 130 11.99 -18.67 19.45
C LEU A 130 12.07 -19.80 18.41
N ALA A 131 12.07 -21.05 18.85
CA ALA A 131 12.11 -22.19 17.93
C ALA A 131 10.91 -22.22 16.97
N LYS A 132 9.71 -21.90 17.46
CA LYS A 132 8.51 -21.78 16.64
C LYS A 132 8.58 -20.60 15.67
N GLU A 133 9.04 -19.45 16.16
CA GLU A 133 9.08 -18.23 15.37
C GLU A 133 10.15 -18.29 14.28
N LEU A 134 11.28 -18.98 14.51
CA LEU A 134 12.25 -19.25 13.45
C LEU A 134 11.63 -20.03 12.29
N GLU A 135 10.77 -21.02 12.55
CA GLU A 135 10.04 -21.70 11.47
C GLU A 135 9.10 -20.76 10.70
N VAL A 136 8.42 -19.86 11.40
CA VAL A 136 7.57 -18.82 10.78
C VAL A 136 8.39 -17.89 9.89
N ILE A 137 9.56 -17.43 10.37
CA ILE A 137 10.46 -16.54 9.62
C ILE A 137 11.06 -17.28 8.40
N ILE A 138 11.35 -18.57 8.53
CA ILE A 138 11.79 -19.40 7.40
C ILE A 138 10.68 -19.49 6.35
N GLN A 139 9.40 -19.65 6.74
CA GLN A 139 8.30 -19.60 5.78
C GLN A 139 8.17 -18.22 5.11
N GLU A 140 8.45 -17.15 5.84
CA GLU A 140 8.50 -15.80 5.26
C GLU A 140 9.65 -15.66 4.26
N ALA A 141 10.84 -16.18 4.57
CA ALA A 141 11.98 -16.21 3.65
C ALA A 141 11.65 -16.99 2.37
N LYS A 142 10.95 -18.13 2.50
CA LYS A 142 10.48 -18.92 1.34
C LYS A 142 9.49 -18.13 0.48
N ARG A 143 8.50 -17.48 1.09
CA ARG A 143 7.57 -16.61 0.38
C ARG A 143 8.28 -15.47 -0.37
N LYS A 144 9.32 -14.89 0.24
CA LYS A 144 10.14 -13.86 -0.40
C LYS A 144 10.92 -14.41 -1.60
N SER A 145 11.40 -15.64 -1.50
CA SER A 145 12.07 -16.33 -2.60
C SER A 145 11.13 -16.72 -3.75
N ASP A 146 9.83 -16.83 -3.50
CA ASP A 146 8.79 -16.98 -4.53
C ASP A 146 8.42 -15.66 -5.24
N SER A 147 8.92 -14.51 -4.77
CA SER A 147 8.69 -13.20 -5.37
C SER A 147 9.83 -12.82 -6.33
N PRO A 148 9.59 -12.78 -7.66
CA PRO A 148 10.65 -12.49 -8.64
C PRO A 148 11.34 -11.13 -8.42
N SER A 149 10.56 -10.09 -8.10
CA SER A 149 11.08 -8.74 -7.86
C SER A 149 11.92 -8.67 -6.58
N ALA A 150 11.55 -9.42 -5.53
CA ALA A 150 12.33 -9.48 -4.30
C ALA A 150 13.67 -10.17 -4.51
N VAL A 151 13.67 -11.33 -5.20
CA VAL A 151 14.90 -12.06 -5.55
C VAL A 151 15.84 -11.19 -6.38
N ALA A 152 15.31 -10.52 -7.40
CA ALA A 152 16.12 -9.64 -8.26
C ALA A 152 16.70 -8.44 -7.48
N SER A 153 15.93 -7.86 -6.56
CA SER A 153 16.37 -6.71 -5.73
C SER A 153 17.47 -7.11 -4.74
N GLU A 154 17.28 -8.21 -4.00
CA GLU A 154 18.33 -8.71 -3.06
C GLU A 154 19.61 -9.09 -3.83
N THR A 155 19.46 -9.70 -5.01
CA THR A 155 20.60 -10.03 -5.89
C THR A 155 21.32 -8.79 -6.39
N LEU A 156 20.61 -7.70 -6.71
CA LEU A 156 21.22 -6.44 -7.10
C LEU A 156 22.03 -5.83 -5.94
N TYR A 157 21.49 -5.83 -4.74
CA TYR A 157 22.19 -5.31 -3.57
C TYR A 157 23.45 -6.11 -3.25
N GLU A 158 23.37 -7.44 -3.35
CA GLU A 158 24.54 -8.32 -3.27
C GLU A 158 25.58 -8.02 -4.38
N LEU A 159 25.13 -7.78 -5.62
CA LEU A 159 26.01 -7.48 -6.76
C LEU A 159 26.70 -6.11 -6.62
N LEU A 160 26.02 -5.14 -6.06
CA LEU A 160 26.53 -3.76 -5.90
C LEU A 160 27.62 -3.64 -4.82
N HIS A 161 27.64 -4.49 -3.80
CA HIS A 161 28.52 -4.34 -2.64
C HIS A 161 29.46 -5.53 -2.46
N ASP A 162 30.74 -5.24 -2.19
CA ASP A 162 31.76 -6.26 -1.98
C ASP A 162 31.91 -6.62 -0.49
N ARG A 163 31.85 -5.63 0.39
CA ARG A 163 32.10 -5.77 1.83
C ARG A 163 30.98 -5.24 2.70
N HIS A 164 30.36 -4.15 2.27
CA HIS A 164 29.35 -3.48 3.07
C HIS A 164 28.18 -4.42 3.42
N ARG A 165 27.64 -4.27 4.62
CA ARG A 165 26.56 -5.14 5.14
C ARG A 165 25.28 -5.13 4.30
N MET A 166 25.06 -4.09 3.49
CA MET A 166 23.94 -4.00 2.54
C MET A 166 23.94 -5.12 1.48
N ARG A 167 25.06 -5.80 1.24
CA ARG A 167 25.16 -6.96 0.32
C ARG A 167 24.37 -8.18 0.79
N ARG A 168 23.99 -8.25 2.06
CA ARG A 168 23.35 -9.42 2.65
C ARG A 168 21.85 -9.43 2.36
N TRP A 169 21.29 -10.63 2.17
CA TRP A 169 19.85 -10.79 2.13
C TRP A 169 19.28 -10.47 3.52
N ARG A 170 18.41 -9.46 3.59
CA ARG A 170 17.97 -8.82 4.85
C ARG A 170 17.33 -9.80 5.84
N ILE A 171 16.42 -10.65 5.37
CA ILE A 171 15.74 -11.64 6.23
C ILE A 171 16.66 -12.76 6.73
N GLY A 172 17.84 -12.90 6.13
CA GLY A 172 18.69 -14.08 6.29
C GLY A 172 18.34 -15.24 5.37
N ARG A 173 19.18 -16.26 5.35
CA ARG A 173 18.97 -17.52 4.64
C ARG A 173 18.67 -18.63 5.62
N GLU A 174 17.88 -19.64 5.22
CA GLU A 174 17.41 -20.70 6.11
C GLU A 174 18.52 -21.34 6.96
N PRO A 175 19.71 -21.72 6.45
CA PRO A 175 20.76 -22.29 7.28
C PRO A 175 21.26 -21.35 8.38
N GLY A 176 21.40 -20.05 8.08
CA GLY A 176 21.79 -19.03 9.06
C GLY A 176 20.71 -18.80 10.12
N LEU A 177 19.45 -18.70 9.70
CA LEU A 177 18.30 -18.54 10.61
C LEU A 177 18.21 -19.71 11.60
N ARG A 178 18.37 -20.96 11.13
CA ARG A 178 18.37 -22.16 11.99
C ARG A 178 19.55 -22.22 12.95
N ALA A 179 20.64 -21.53 12.66
CA ALA A 179 21.83 -21.46 13.52
C ALA A 179 21.74 -20.39 14.61
N LEU A 180 20.77 -19.47 14.54
CA LEU A 180 20.59 -18.42 15.55
C LEU A 180 20.20 -19.02 16.89
N THR A 181 20.88 -18.58 17.94
CA THR A 181 20.64 -19.03 19.31
C THR A 181 19.94 -17.96 20.14
N ARG A 182 19.27 -18.41 21.19
CA ARG A 182 18.65 -17.51 22.17
C ARG A 182 19.66 -16.56 22.81
N GLU A 183 20.86 -17.07 23.13
CA GLU A 183 21.93 -16.29 23.76
C GLU A 183 22.37 -15.12 22.87
N GLN A 184 22.47 -15.34 21.56
CA GLN A 184 22.77 -14.29 20.58
C GLN A 184 21.66 -13.23 20.55
N LEU A 185 20.38 -13.65 20.49
CA LEU A 185 19.26 -12.73 20.51
C LEU A 185 19.20 -11.91 21.80
N VAL A 186 19.39 -12.55 22.95
CA VAL A 186 19.42 -11.85 24.25
C VAL A 186 20.59 -10.87 24.32
N ALA A 187 21.74 -11.24 23.77
CA ALA A 187 22.91 -10.35 23.70
C ALA A 187 22.60 -9.13 22.79
N PHE A 188 22.01 -9.34 21.63
CA PHE A 188 21.61 -8.27 20.72
C PHE A 188 20.56 -7.35 21.37
N TYR A 189 19.51 -7.92 21.97
CA TYR A 189 18.49 -7.18 22.69
C TYR A 189 19.09 -6.32 23.80
N ARG A 190 19.88 -6.90 24.70
CA ARG A 190 20.51 -6.19 25.82
C ARG A 190 21.51 -5.11 25.40
N ASN A 191 22.11 -5.26 24.21
CA ASN A 191 23.03 -4.27 23.68
C ASN A 191 22.31 -3.08 23.07
N PHE A 192 21.30 -3.32 22.23
CA PHE A 192 20.70 -2.29 21.38
C PHE A 192 19.39 -1.71 21.90
N TYR A 193 18.56 -2.48 22.63
CA TYR A 193 17.28 -2.03 23.17
C TYR A 193 17.47 -1.30 24.50
N ARG A 194 18.09 -0.14 24.39
CA ARG A 194 18.41 0.75 25.51
C ARG A 194 17.77 2.12 25.32
N PRO A 195 17.32 2.78 26.39
CA PRO A 195 16.71 4.12 26.33
C PRO A 195 17.55 5.11 25.52
N ALA A 196 18.85 5.24 25.74
CA ALA A 196 19.71 6.17 25.02
C ALA A 196 19.90 5.83 23.51
N ASN A 197 19.51 4.62 23.09
CA ASN A 197 19.50 4.19 21.69
C ASN A 197 18.09 4.24 21.06
N THR A 198 17.13 4.88 21.73
CA THR A 198 15.72 4.83 21.35
C THR A 198 15.11 6.22 21.35
N VAL A 199 14.22 6.47 20.41
CA VAL A 199 13.31 7.63 20.36
C VAL A 199 11.88 7.13 20.56
N LEU A 200 11.18 7.71 21.52
CA LEU A 200 9.75 7.50 21.74
C LEU A 200 9.00 8.72 21.19
N SER A 201 8.18 8.53 20.19
CA SER A 201 7.36 9.60 19.58
C SER A 201 5.88 9.33 19.81
N ILE A 202 5.18 10.31 20.36
CA ILE A 202 3.75 10.25 20.70
C ILE A 202 3.05 11.41 19.99
N VAL A 203 2.12 11.10 19.09
CA VAL A 203 1.35 12.11 18.35
C VAL A 203 -0.13 11.78 18.38
N GLY A 204 -0.98 12.77 18.66
CA GLY A 204 -2.42 12.59 18.63
C GLY A 204 -3.17 13.45 19.64
N ASP A 205 -4.43 13.10 19.90
CA ASP A 205 -5.28 13.82 20.87
C ASP A 205 -4.94 13.41 22.30
N VAL A 206 -3.77 13.86 22.77
CA VAL A 206 -3.25 13.63 24.12
C VAL A 206 -2.72 14.94 24.70
N ASP A 207 -2.82 15.10 26.03
CA ASP A 207 -2.16 16.20 26.72
C ASP A 207 -0.64 15.93 26.78
N PRO A 208 0.21 16.88 26.36
CA PRO A 208 1.66 16.66 26.34
C PRO A 208 2.29 16.41 27.72
N ASP A 209 1.84 17.09 28.76
CA ASP A 209 2.37 16.94 30.11
C ASP A 209 1.97 15.59 30.70
N GLU A 210 0.73 15.15 30.46
CA GLU A 210 0.26 13.82 30.85
C GLU A 210 1.02 12.72 30.10
N ALA A 211 1.23 12.87 28.78
CA ALA A 211 1.98 11.92 27.97
C ALA A 211 3.44 11.79 28.44
N LEU A 212 4.10 12.92 28.74
CA LEU A 212 5.46 12.93 29.31
C LEU A 212 5.52 12.26 30.69
N ALA A 213 4.56 12.54 31.58
CA ALA A 213 4.48 11.91 32.89
C ALA A 213 4.29 10.38 32.79
N HIS A 214 3.46 9.92 31.86
CA HIS A 214 3.30 8.50 31.57
C HIS A 214 4.60 7.86 31.02
N ALA A 215 5.29 8.52 30.08
CA ALA A 215 6.58 8.07 29.55
C ALA A 215 7.65 7.99 30.65
N GLU A 216 7.79 9.01 31.50
CA GLU A 216 8.73 9.02 32.63
C GLU A 216 8.44 7.86 33.59
N ARG A 217 7.18 7.64 33.97
CA ARG A 217 6.79 6.57 34.88
C ARG A 217 7.10 5.18 34.32
N LEU A 218 6.88 4.95 33.02
CA LEU A 218 6.99 3.62 32.41
C LEU A 218 8.41 3.30 31.92
N TYR A 219 9.11 4.30 31.38
CA TYR A 219 10.43 4.12 30.80
C TYR A 219 11.57 4.61 31.69
N GLY A 220 11.34 5.54 32.65
CA GLY A 220 12.38 6.22 33.43
C GLY A 220 13.22 5.28 34.27
N ALA A 221 12.64 4.16 34.75
CA ALA A 221 13.35 3.16 35.55
C ALA A 221 14.16 2.14 34.71
N ILE A 222 14.00 2.13 33.36
CA ILE A 222 14.75 1.22 32.50
C ILE A 222 16.23 1.60 32.49
N PRO A 223 17.17 0.66 32.71
CA PRO A 223 18.58 0.97 32.76
C PRO A 223 19.11 1.64 31.50
N GLY A 224 19.72 2.80 31.62
CA GLY A 224 20.34 3.55 30.53
C GLY A 224 21.60 2.86 29.98
N GLY A 225 22.34 3.58 29.16
CA GLY A 225 23.61 3.18 28.55
C GLY A 225 23.55 3.21 27.02
N THR A 226 24.74 3.39 26.43
CA THR A 226 24.92 3.42 24.97
C THR A 226 25.22 2.02 24.43
N PRO A 227 24.76 1.66 23.26
CA PRO A 227 25.09 0.37 22.65
C PRO A 227 26.55 0.32 22.23
N ARG A 228 27.12 -0.88 22.29
CA ARG A 228 28.41 -1.15 21.65
C ARG A 228 28.17 -1.57 20.21
N ARG A 229 28.65 -0.74 19.28
CA ARG A 229 28.54 -1.02 17.84
C ARG A 229 29.86 -1.54 17.30
N THR A 230 29.81 -2.56 16.49
CA THR A 230 30.92 -2.98 15.64
C THR A 230 30.85 -2.22 14.34
N PRO A 231 31.81 -1.35 14.01
CA PRO A 231 31.82 -0.65 12.74
C PRO A 231 31.67 -1.62 11.57
N GLY A 232 30.84 -1.27 10.60
CA GLY A 232 30.73 -2.00 9.36
C GLY A 232 32.04 -1.92 8.56
N PRO A 233 32.32 -2.91 7.68
CA PRO A 233 33.46 -2.80 6.79
C PRO A 233 33.21 -1.67 5.79
N GLU A 234 34.23 -0.85 5.55
CA GLU A 234 34.20 0.15 4.50
C GLU A 234 34.05 -0.52 3.13
N GLU A 235 33.16 0.06 2.32
CA GLU A 235 32.97 -0.39 0.97
C GLU A 235 34.01 0.27 0.05
N PRO A 236 34.84 -0.51 -0.67
CA PRO A 236 35.86 0.09 -1.54
C PRO A 236 35.24 0.87 -2.69
N PRO A 237 35.84 1.99 -3.12
CA PRO A 237 35.45 2.66 -4.37
C PRO A 237 35.49 1.68 -5.54
N ARG A 238 34.46 1.74 -6.40
CA ARG A 238 34.38 0.86 -7.55
C ARG A 238 33.97 1.63 -8.79
N ARG A 239 34.64 1.29 -9.91
CA ARG A 239 34.30 1.73 -11.27
C ARG A 239 34.34 0.53 -12.20
N GLU A 240 33.45 -0.45 -11.92
CA GLU A 240 33.37 -1.70 -12.71
C GLU A 240 31.91 -2.01 -12.95
N PHE A 241 31.54 -2.15 -14.21
CA PHE A 241 30.21 -2.61 -14.62
C PHE A 241 30.04 -4.09 -14.26
N ARG A 242 28.96 -4.44 -13.58
CA ARG A 242 28.66 -5.82 -13.16
C ARG A 242 27.33 -6.28 -13.72
N TYR A 243 27.28 -7.55 -14.03
CA TYR A 243 26.10 -8.23 -14.55
C TYR A 243 25.90 -9.58 -13.88
N ARG A 244 24.65 -9.86 -13.50
CA ARG A 244 24.20 -11.17 -13.04
C ARG A 244 22.87 -11.52 -13.68
N GLU A 245 22.77 -12.74 -14.20
CA GLU A 245 21.52 -13.29 -14.75
C GLU A 245 21.06 -14.46 -13.92
N LEU A 246 19.75 -14.49 -13.64
CA LEU A 246 19.03 -15.55 -12.97
C LEU A 246 17.96 -16.10 -13.93
N SER A 247 17.61 -17.37 -13.77
CA SER A 247 16.47 -18.00 -14.46
C SER A 247 15.62 -18.76 -13.45
N GLY A 248 14.30 -18.81 -13.68
CA GLY A 248 13.37 -19.52 -12.81
C GLY A 248 11.96 -19.60 -13.37
N ASP A 249 11.07 -20.26 -12.63
CA ASP A 249 9.64 -20.33 -12.96
C ASP A 249 8.95 -19.00 -12.68
N VAL A 250 9.17 -18.05 -13.56
CA VAL A 250 8.57 -16.72 -13.55
C VAL A 250 7.89 -16.43 -14.89
N GLN A 251 6.80 -15.66 -14.86
CA GLN A 251 6.06 -15.35 -16.09
C GLN A 251 6.63 -14.14 -16.83
N GLN A 252 7.18 -13.19 -16.10
CA GLN A 252 7.77 -11.97 -16.65
C GLN A 252 9.24 -11.85 -16.25
N LEU A 253 10.01 -11.22 -17.13
CA LEU A 253 11.41 -10.88 -16.86
C LEU A 253 11.48 -9.67 -15.95
N GLN A 254 12.36 -9.73 -14.93
CA GLN A 254 12.73 -8.60 -14.07
C GLN A 254 14.09 -8.06 -14.53
N LEU A 255 14.19 -6.78 -14.84
CA LEU A 255 15.41 -6.08 -15.20
C LEU A 255 15.68 -4.99 -14.15
N LEU A 256 16.78 -5.09 -13.44
CA LEU A 256 17.21 -4.08 -12.47
C LEU A 256 18.56 -3.50 -12.85
N MET A 257 18.66 -2.17 -12.80
CA MET A 257 19.92 -1.43 -12.95
C MET A 257 20.13 -0.61 -11.67
N GLY A 258 21.33 -0.66 -11.09
CA GLY A 258 21.58 0.01 -9.84
C GLY A 258 22.97 0.60 -9.69
N TRP A 259 23.08 1.58 -8.81
CA TRP A 259 24.30 2.29 -8.44
C TRP A 259 24.37 2.45 -6.94
N ARG A 260 25.59 2.45 -6.41
CA ARG A 260 25.84 2.90 -5.04
C ARG A 260 25.74 4.42 -4.99
N THR A 261 25.08 4.94 -3.98
CA THR A 261 24.92 6.38 -3.78
C THR A 261 25.30 6.78 -2.36
N VAL A 262 24.80 7.91 -1.92
CA VAL A 262 25.20 8.61 -0.69
C VAL A 262 24.26 8.31 0.48
N PRO A 263 24.72 8.47 1.73
CA PRO A 263 23.86 8.39 2.89
C PRO A 263 22.82 9.52 2.95
N LEU A 264 21.79 9.34 3.77
CA LEU A 264 20.62 10.24 3.82
C LEU A 264 20.95 11.71 4.11
N LEU A 265 21.93 11.96 5.00
CA LEU A 265 22.31 13.34 5.36
C LEU A 265 23.28 14.00 4.37
N HIS A 266 23.67 13.32 3.30
CA HIS A 266 24.50 13.92 2.26
C HIS A 266 23.71 14.96 1.44
N PRO A 267 24.30 16.11 1.06
CA PRO A 267 23.62 17.17 0.30
C PRO A 267 23.00 16.71 -1.03
N ASP A 268 23.51 15.64 -1.64
CA ASP A 268 23.06 15.12 -2.92
C ASP A 268 21.89 14.11 -2.77
N ALA A 269 21.58 13.61 -1.57
CA ALA A 269 20.49 12.66 -1.37
C ALA A 269 19.14 13.20 -1.87
N PRO A 270 18.70 14.43 -1.53
CA PRO A 270 17.47 15.01 -2.08
C PRO A 270 17.52 15.28 -3.59
N LEU A 271 18.70 15.51 -4.16
CA LEU A 271 18.89 15.70 -5.60
C LEU A 271 18.68 14.39 -6.37
N LEU A 272 19.16 13.27 -5.81
CA LEU A 272 18.95 11.93 -6.37
C LEU A 272 17.49 11.48 -6.24
N ASP A 273 16.79 11.88 -5.19
CA ASP A 273 15.34 11.67 -5.06
C ASP A 273 14.55 12.39 -6.16
N LEU A 274 14.92 13.64 -6.46
CA LEU A 274 14.35 14.38 -7.59
C LEU A 274 14.66 13.70 -8.92
N ALA A 275 15.90 13.23 -9.12
CA ALA A 275 16.29 12.51 -10.33
C ALA A 275 15.47 11.24 -10.53
N ALA A 276 15.26 10.45 -9.47
CA ALA A 276 14.41 9.27 -9.51
C ALA A 276 12.95 9.62 -9.86
N THR A 277 12.45 10.73 -9.33
CA THR A 277 11.09 11.22 -9.61
C THR A 277 10.95 11.70 -11.05
N VAL A 278 11.90 12.44 -11.58
CA VAL A 278 11.95 12.83 -13.00
C VAL A 278 11.94 11.60 -13.90
N LEU A 279 12.74 10.59 -13.55
CA LEU A 279 12.84 9.36 -14.33
C LEU A 279 11.56 8.53 -14.34
N ALA A 280 10.93 8.29 -13.19
CA ALA A 280 9.91 7.23 -13.11
C ALA A 280 8.66 7.54 -12.27
N SER A 281 8.52 8.71 -11.68
CA SER A 281 7.31 9.01 -10.91
C SER A 281 6.24 9.65 -11.78
N GLY A 282 5.07 8.98 -11.85
CA GLY A 282 3.94 9.45 -12.63
C GLY A 282 4.01 9.13 -14.12
N ARG A 283 2.88 9.37 -14.82
CA ARG A 283 2.75 9.05 -16.25
C ARG A 283 3.45 10.04 -17.19
N ALA A 284 3.78 11.22 -16.71
CA ALA A 284 4.57 12.20 -17.44
C ALA A 284 6.09 11.96 -17.33
N SER A 285 6.55 11.00 -16.54
CA SER A 285 7.96 10.71 -16.34
C SER A 285 8.64 10.11 -17.57
N ARG A 286 9.97 10.28 -17.67
CA ARG A 286 10.76 9.85 -18.83
C ARG A 286 10.63 8.37 -19.11
N LEU A 287 10.79 7.52 -18.10
CA LEU A 287 10.75 6.06 -18.27
C LEU A 287 9.32 5.54 -18.52
N TYR A 288 8.30 6.16 -17.92
CA TYR A 288 6.93 5.80 -18.26
C TYR A 288 6.68 5.99 -19.76
N ARG A 289 7.05 7.14 -20.31
CA ARG A 289 6.86 7.48 -21.74
C ARG A 289 7.77 6.66 -22.66
N ALA A 290 9.04 6.43 -22.25
CA ALA A 290 10.01 5.71 -23.09
C ALA A 290 9.82 4.19 -23.10
N VAL A 291 9.26 3.62 -22.04
CA VAL A 291 9.24 2.18 -21.81
C VAL A 291 7.81 1.67 -21.71
N ARG A 292 7.00 2.23 -20.79
CA ARG A 292 5.66 1.73 -20.49
C ARG A 292 4.63 2.05 -21.59
N GLU A 293 4.58 3.29 -22.06
CA GLU A 293 3.70 3.69 -23.17
C GLU A 293 4.04 2.99 -24.47
N ARG A 294 5.33 2.72 -24.69
CA ARG A 294 5.79 1.97 -25.85
C ARG A 294 5.64 0.46 -25.73
N GLN A 295 5.04 -0.01 -24.67
CA GLN A 295 4.80 -1.45 -24.41
C GLN A 295 6.08 -2.30 -24.37
N LEU A 296 7.25 -1.69 -24.09
CA LEU A 296 8.52 -2.40 -23.94
C LEU A 296 8.60 -3.14 -22.60
N ALA A 297 7.90 -2.63 -21.58
CA ALA A 297 7.72 -3.28 -20.28
C ALA A 297 6.31 -3.03 -19.75
N SER A 298 5.82 -3.93 -18.90
CA SER A 298 4.53 -3.82 -18.22
C SER A 298 4.57 -2.84 -17.05
N ALA A 299 5.73 -2.72 -16.40
CA ALA A 299 5.99 -1.77 -15.32
C ALA A 299 7.42 -1.23 -15.40
N VAL A 300 7.60 0.00 -14.95
CA VAL A 300 8.93 0.62 -14.76
C VAL A 300 8.88 1.57 -13.57
N SER A 301 9.90 1.53 -12.73
CA SER A 301 10.07 2.39 -11.56
C SER A 301 11.53 2.81 -11.39
N ALA A 302 11.75 3.89 -10.64
CA ALA A 302 13.08 4.28 -10.16
C ALA A 302 12.94 4.83 -8.74
N TYR A 303 13.94 4.59 -7.91
CA TYR A 303 14.03 5.12 -6.57
C TYR A 303 15.48 5.31 -6.14
N ASN A 304 15.69 6.29 -5.28
CA ASN A 304 16.91 6.44 -4.50
C ASN A 304 16.58 6.03 -3.06
N TYR A 305 17.35 5.12 -2.50
CA TYR A 305 17.21 4.67 -1.12
C TYR A 305 18.50 4.96 -0.36
N SER A 306 18.44 5.90 0.56
CA SER A 306 19.59 6.41 1.30
C SER A 306 19.43 6.17 2.80
N PRO A 307 19.83 5.00 3.35
CA PRO A 307 20.00 4.82 4.79
C PRO A 307 21.24 5.59 5.32
N VAL A 308 21.54 5.43 6.63
CA VAL A 308 22.53 6.27 7.32
C VAL A 308 23.99 6.07 6.85
N GLU A 309 24.36 4.92 6.30
CA GLU A 309 25.76 4.62 5.97
C GLU A 309 26.07 4.79 4.48
N LEU A 310 25.17 4.35 3.61
CA LEU A 310 25.36 4.24 2.16
C LEU A 310 24.00 4.14 1.46
N GLY A 311 23.87 4.72 0.27
CA GLY A 311 22.67 4.65 -0.53
C GLY A 311 22.77 3.76 -1.75
N VAL A 312 21.63 3.51 -2.39
CA VAL A 312 21.49 2.87 -3.70
C VAL A 312 20.46 3.60 -4.54
N PHE A 313 20.79 3.80 -5.81
CA PHE A 313 19.83 4.24 -6.82
C PHE A 313 19.47 3.04 -7.69
N VAL A 314 18.17 2.79 -7.90
CA VAL A 314 17.70 1.61 -8.64
C VAL A 314 16.69 2.03 -9.68
N VAL A 315 16.82 1.46 -10.88
CA VAL A 315 15.76 1.43 -11.91
C VAL A 315 15.34 -0.03 -12.08
N HIS A 316 14.05 -0.28 -12.02
CA HIS A 316 13.45 -1.60 -12.14
C HIS A 316 12.40 -1.60 -13.26
N ALA A 317 12.46 -2.59 -14.13
CA ALA A 317 11.45 -2.84 -15.16
C ALA A 317 11.02 -4.31 -15.13
N GLU A 318 9.72 -4.53 -15.35
CA GLU A 318 9.11 -5.85 -15.49
C GLU A 318 8.43 -5.95 -16.84
N GLY A 319 8.65 -7.04 -17.56
CA GLY A 319 8.10 -7.19 -18.90
C GLY A 319 8.34 -8.53 -19.55
N LYS A 320 8.00 -8.61 -20.83
CA LYS A 320 8.19 -9.82 -21.62
C LYS A 320 9.66 -9.98 -22.03
N PRO A 321 10.18 -11.22 -22.09
CA PRO A 321 11.56 -11.47 -22.57
C PRO A 321 11.85 -10.89 -23.95
N GLU A 322 10.86 -10.93 -24.86
CA GLU A 322 11.00 -10.53 -26.26
C GLU A 322 11.27 -9.02 -26.42
N THR A 323 10.76 -8.19 -25.50
CA THR A 323 10.93 -6.73 -25.54
C THR A 323 11.98 -6.22 -24.55
N ALA A 324 12.54 -7.11 -23.73
CA ALA A 324 13.43 -6.75 -22.62
C ALA A 324 14.70 -6.01 -23.06
N ALA A 325 15.29 -6.39 -24.21
CA ALA A 325 16.47 -5.72 -24.75
C ALA A 325 16.16 -4.28 -25.21
N ASP A 326 15.00 -4.04 -25.80
CA ASP A 326 14.54 -2.71 -26.18
C ASP A 326 14.22 -1.87 -24.95
N ALA A 327 13.58 -2.44 -23.93
CA ALA A 327 13.35 -1.80 -22.64
C ALA A 327 14.68 -1.38 -21.98
N ALA A 328 15.66 -2.28 -21.94
CA ALA A 328 16.98 -2.00 -21.37
C ALA A 328 17.68 -0.84 -22.08
N ARG A 329 17.66 -0.84 -23.43
CA ARG A 329 18.22 0.27 -24.25
C ARG A 329 17.50 1.60 -24.00
N ALA A 330 16.17 1.58 -23.93
CA ALA A 330 15.37 2.77 -23.68
C ALA A 330 15.66 3.35 -22.29
N ILE A 331 15.75 2.50 -21.24
CA ILE A 331 16.12 2.93 -19.88
C ILE A 331 17.52 3.54 -19.89
N TRP A 332 18.48 2.84 -20.46
CA TRP A 332 19.87 3.29 -20.51
C TRP A 332 20.04 4.62 -21.24
N ALA A 333 19.31 4.80 -22.34
CA ALA A 333 19.31 6.03 -23.11
C ALA A 333 18.74 7.20 -22.31
N GLN A 334 17.64 7.01 -21.54
CA GLN A 334 17.06 8.06 -20.71
C GLN A 334 17.98 8.44 -19.54
N LEU A 335 18.67 7.49 -18.94
CA LEU A 335 19.71 7.74 -17.94
C LEU A 335 20.88 8.54 -18.56
N GLY A 336 21.34 8.13 -19.73
CA GLY A 336 22.39 8.84 -20.47
C GLY A 336 21.99 10.25 -20.86
N GLU A 337 20.75 10.48 -21.28
CA GLU A 337 20.22 11.79 -21.61
C GLU A 337 20.13 12.70 -20.37
N LEU A 338 19.65 12.16 -19.23
CA LEU A 338 19.60 12.88 -17.96
C LEU A 338 21.01 13.28 -17.49
N ARG A 339 22.01 12.41 -17.69
CA ARG A 339 23.43 12.76 -17.40
C ARG A 339 24.01 13.83 -18.34
N ARG A 340 23.69 13.75 -19.63
CA ARG A 340 24.28 14.62 -20.68
C ARG A 340 23.62 15.98 -20.74
N ALA A 341 22.30 16.04 -20.84
CA ALA A 341 21.50 17.24 -21.07
C ALA A 341 20.79 17.76 -19.81
N GLY A 342 20.71 16.94 -18.77
CA GLY A 342 20.06 17.29 -17.53
C GLY A 342 18.53 17.13 -17.56
N ALA A 343 17.90 17.56 -16.48
CA ALA A 343 16.46 17.70 -16.36
C ALA A 343 16.03 19.13 -16.71
N GLY A 344 14.89 19.26 -17.39
CA GLY A 344 14.31 20.59 -17.66
C GLY A 344 13.66 21.20 -16.42
N GLU A 345 13.52 22.54 -16.39
CA GLU A 345 12.87 23.25 -15.28
C GLU A 345 11.45 22.70 -15.00
N PHE A 346 10.70 22.40 -16.05
CA PHE A 346 9.37 21.81 -15.94
C PHE A 346 9.37 20.43 -15.27
N GLU A 347 10.34 19.58 -15.59
CA GLU A 347 10.47 18.26 -14.99
C GLU A 347 10.81 18.34 -13.50
N ILE A 348 11.69 19.28 -13.13
CA ILE A 348 12.06 19.55 -11.73
C ILE A 348 10.87 20.12 -10.96
N GLU A 349 10.15 21.09 -11.52
CA GLU A 349 8.96 21.66 -10.85
C GLU A 349 7.90 20.59 -10.63
N ARG A 350 7.63 19.74 -11.62
CA ARG A 350 6.72 18.58 -11.48
C ARG A 350 7.19 17.63 -10.37
N ALA A 351 8.48 17.32 -10.31
CA ALA A 351 9.03 16.46 -9.26
C ALA A 351 8.90 17.08 -7.87
N ARG A 352 9.17 18.39 -7.72
CA ARG A 352 8.96 19.13 -6.46
C ARG A 352 7.50 19.05 -6.00
N ARG A 353 6.53 19.27 -6.92
CA ARG A 353 5.08 19.20 -6.60
C ARG A 353 4.64 17.83 -6.15
N LEU A 354 5.17 16.79 -6.73
CA LEU A 354 4.90 15.42 -6.30
C LEU A 354 5.49 15.12 -4.91
N PHE A 355 6.69 15.62 -4.62
CA PHE A 355 7.29 15.49 -3.29
C PHE A 355 6.52 16.28 -2.23
N GLU A 356 6.20 17.56 -2.52
CA GLU A 356 5.39 18.40 -1.65
C GLU A 356 4.07 17.70 -1.26
N ALA A 357 3.35 17.21 -2.25
CA ALA A 357 2.08 16.53 -2.01
C ALA A 357 2.24 15.20 -1.24
N ARG A 358 3.31 14.43 -1.50
CA ARG A 358 3.62 13.21 -0.75
C ARG A 358 3.96 13.52 0.71
N HIS A 359 4.74 14.58 0.92
CA HIS A 359 5.09 15.05 2.26
C HIS A 359 3.84 15.43 3.05
N VAL A 360 3.00 16.28 2.48
CA VAL A 360 1.74 16.73 3.09
C VAL A 360 0.80 15.57 3.42
N ARG A 361 0.65 14.59 2.50
CA ARG A 361 -0.20 13.40 2.74
C ARG A 361 0.28 12.53 3.90
N ARG A 362 1.58 12.45 4.15
CA ARG A 362 2.13 11.70 5.30
C ARG A 362 1.56 12.19 6.63
N PHE A 363 1.25 13.47 6.72
CA PHE A 363 0.76 14.11 7.93
C PHE A 363 -0.76 14.06 8.13
N GLU A 364 -1.48 13.36 7.25
CA GLU A 364 -2.90 13.07 7.49
C GLU A 364 -3.11 12.06 8.64
N SER A 365 -2.11 11.22 8.94
CA SER A 365 -2.20 10.21 10.00
C SER A 365 -1.25 10.52 11.16
N MET A 366 -1.67 10.22 12.39
CA MET A 366 -0.85 10.36 13.60
C MET A 366 0.39 9.46 13.54
N GLU A 367 0.25 8.25 12.96
CA GLU A 367 1.37 7.34 12.76
C GLU A 367 2.42 7.93 11.80
N GLY A 368 1.98 8.51 10.67
CA GLY A 368 2.89 9.15 9.71
C GLY A 368 3.65 10.33 10.33
N GLN A 369 3.00 11.13 11.18
CA GLN A 369 3.62 12.22 11.91
C GLN A 369 4.61 11.71 12.96
N ALA A 370 4.20 10.75 13.80
CA ALA A 370 5.04 10.18 14.85
C ALA A 370 6.29 9.49 14.30
N SER A 371 6.12 8.71 13.22
CA SER A 371 7.23 8.03 12.54
C SER A 371 8.20 9.02 11.89
N HIS A 372 7.69 10.11 11.30
CA HIS A 372 8.53 11.16 10.74
C HIS A 372 9.40 11.82 11.81
N LEU A 373 8.77 12.26 12.92
CA LEU A 373 9.49 12.87 14.03
C LEU A 373 10.55 11.93 14.61
N ALA A 374 10.21 10.66 14.84
CA ALA A 374 11.13 9.68 15.41
C ALA A 374 12.33 9.40 14.48
N ALA A 375 12.07 9.24 13.18
CA ALA A 375 13.12 8.93 12.20
C ALA A 375 14.16 10.06 12.08
N TRP A 376 13.72 11.32 12.00
CA TRP A 376 14.64 12.45 11.91
C TRP A 376 15.32 12.77 13.24
N GLU A 377 14.63 12.65 14.36
CA GLU A 377 15.26 12.76 15.70
C GLU A 377 16.36 11.70 15.91
N ALA A 378 16.15 10.50 15.39
CA ALA A 378 17.15 9.44 15.47
C ALA A 378 18.47 9.79 14.74
N LEU A 379 18.41 10.70 13.76
CA LEU A 379 19.56 11.24 13.02
C LEU A 379 20.21 12.46 13.71
N GLY A 380 19.59 12.96 14.79
CA GLY A 380 20.14 14.04 15.61
C GLY A 380 19.16 15.15 15.97
N ASP A 381 18.27 15.52 15.08
CA ASP A 381 17.23 16.55 15.32
C ASP A 381 16.05 16.30 14.37
N TRP A 382 14.83 16.27 14.90
CA TRP A 382 13.62 16.07 14.09
C TRP A 382 13.43 17.15 12.98
N ARG A 383 14.01 18.35 13.14
CA ARG A 383 13.97 19.44 12.17
C ARG A 383 14.80 19.17 10.89
N LEU A 384 15.69 18.18 10.93
CA LEU A 384 16.42 17.76 9.73
C LEU A 384 15.50 17.35 8.59
N GLY A 385 14.28 16.88 8.92
CA GLY A 385 13.25 16.56 7.93
C GLY A 385 12.78 17.78 7.14
N ASP A 386 12.55 18.91 7.81
CA ASP A 386 12.18 20.16 7.17
C ASP A 386 13.35 20.69 6.31
N GLN A 387 14.59 20.65 6.83
CA GLN A 387 15.80 21.07 6.08
C GLN A 387 16.00 20.21 4.82
N TYR A 388 15.74 18.91 4.89
CA TYR A 388 15.78 18.01 3.75
C TYR A 388 14.77 18.44 2.67
N MET A 389 13.54 18.72 3.08
CA MET A 389 12.48 19.18 2.17
C MET A 389 12.80 20.56 1.58
N GLU A 390 13.29 21.50 2.39
CA GLU A 390 13.74 22.82 1.91
C GLU A 390 14.84 22.68 0.84
N ARG A 391 15.84 21.83 1.11
CA ARG A 391 16.91 21.56 0.13
C ARG A 391 16.38 20.95 -1.16
N LEU A 392 15.44 19.99 -1.06
CA LEU A 392 14.81 19.36 -2.22
C LEU A 392 14.05 20.38 -3.07
N LEU A 393 13.26 21.24 -2.43
CA LEU A 393 12.44 22.22 -3.13
C LEU A 393 13.24 23.39 -3.72
N ALA A 394 14.38 23.71 -3.11
CA ALA A 394 15.29 24.75 -3.62
C ALA A 394 16.23 24.23 -4.73
N ALA A 395 16.32 22.90 -4.94
CA ALA A 395 17.27 22.29 -5.86
C ALA A 395 17.09 22.80 -7.30
N THR A 396 18.15 23.14 -7.97
CA THR A 396 18.13 23.58 -9.37
C THR A 396 18.31 22.40 -10.34
N PRO A 397 17.89 22.53 -11.61
CA PRO A 397 18.15 21.52 -12.64
C PRO A 397 19.64 21.17 -12.80
N ASP A 398 20.52 22.15 -12.69
CA ASP A 398 21.97 21.96 -12.81
C ASP A 398 22.55 21.15 -11.66
N GLU A 399 22.09 21.39 -10.41
CA GLU A 399 22.50 20.61 -9.24
C GLU A 399 22.05 19.17 -9.35
N VAL A 400 20.81 18.91 -9.76
CA VAL A 400 20.30 17.55 -9.99
C VAL A 400 21.11 16.84 -11.08
N THR A 401 21.42 17.55 -12.16
CA THR A 401 22.25 17.03 -13.26
C THR A 401 23.63 16.63 -12.79
N GLU A 402 24.27 17.47 -11.98
CA GLU A 402 25.61 17.21 -11.45
C GLU A 402 25.61 16.03 -10.46
N ALA A 403 24.61 15.93 -9.60
CA ALA A 403 24.45 14.75 -8.74
C ALA A 403 24.30 13.45 -9.54
N VAL A 404 23.49 13.46 -10.63
CA VAL A 404 23.35 12.33 -11.54
C VAL A 404 24.67 11.99 -12.23
N ARG A 405 25.42 12.98 -12.69
CA ARG A 405 26.75 12.78 -13.30
C ARG A 405 27.74 12.14 -12.33
N THR A 406 27.73 12.59 -11.09
CA THR A 406 28.64 12.12 -10.05
C THR A 406 28.33 10.70 -9.61
N HIS A 407 27.05 10.37 -9.38
CA HIS A 407 26.66 9.14 -8.70
C HIS A 407 26.15 8.03 -9.62
N LEU A 408 25.63 8.34 -10.81
CA LEU A 408 25.11 7.32 -11.75
C LEU A 408 26.07 7.07 -12.90
N ASP A 409 27.38 6.82 -12.59
CA ASP A 409 28.40 6.51 -13.59
C ASP A 409 28.07 5.16 -14.28
N PRO A 410 27.92 5.13 -15.62
CA PRO A 410 27.66 3.90 -16.39
C PRO A 410 28.67 2.78 -16.12
N GLU A 411 29.94 3.12 -15.87
CA GLU A 411 31.01 2.14 -15.60
C GLU A 411 30.90 1.53 -14.19
N ALA A 412 30.12 2.15 -13.30
CA ALA A 412 29.91 1.66 -11.92
C ALA A 412 28.55 0.93 -11.77
N ALA A 413 27.77 0.78 -12.83
CA ALA A 413 26.47 0.16 -12.78
C ALA A 413 26.52 -1.34 -12.43
N GLY A 414 25.55 -1.80 -11.66
CA GLY A 414 25.21 -3.21 -11.53
C GLY A 414 23.89 -3.50 -12.23
N VAL A 415 23.84 -4.58 -13.00
CA VAL A 415 22.62 -5.00 -13.71
C VAL A 415 22.27 -6.44 -13.34
N VAL A 416 21.01 -6.66 -12.96
CA VAL A 416 20.44 -8.00 -12.71
C VAL A 416 19.29 -8.22 -13.67
N VAL A 417 19.30 -9.40 -14.29
CA VAL A 417 18.17 -9.92 -15.07
C VAL A 417 17.70 -11.22 -14.43
N TYR A 418 16.40 -11.30 -14.12
CA TYR A 418 15.78 -12.54 -13.70
C TYR A 418 14.69 -12.90 -14.72
N ARG A 419 14.93 -13.95 -15.50
CA ARG A 419 14.10 -14.34 -16.64
C ARG A 419 13.40 -15.68 -16.44
N PRO A 420 12.30 -15.92 -17.19
CA PRO A 420 11.73 -17.25 -17.31
C PRO A 420 12.76 -18.28 -17.79
N GLU A 421 12.73 -19.49 -17.25
CA GLU A 421 13.64 -20.58 -17.66
C GLU A 421 13.58 -20.85 -19.16
N ARG A 422 12.39 -20.78 -19.75
CA ARG A 422 12.14 -21.01 -21.18
C ARG A 422 12.66 -19.91 -22.10
N ALA A 423 12.98 -18.73 -21.56
CA ALA A 423 13.51 -17.64 -22.37
C ALA A 423 15.01 -17.81 -22.63
N GLU A 424 15.48 -17.35 -23.81
CA GLU A 424 16.89 -17.32 -24.12
C GLU A 424 17.67 -16.42 -23.15
N PRO A 425 18.96 -16.71 -22.89
CA PRO A 425 19.81 -15.86 -22.08
C PRO A 425 19.85 -14.43 -22.60
N PHE A 426 19.73 -13.47 -21.69
CA PHE A 426 19.66 -12.06 -22.03
C PHE A 426 21.01 -11.52 -22.55
N ALA A 427 22.11 -11.89 -21.87
CA ALA A 427 23.47 -11.60 -22.33
C ALA A 427 24.44 -12.62 -21.76
N GLN A 428 25.48 -12.96 -22.56
CA GLN A 428 26.46 -13.96 -22.16
C GLN A 428 27.53 -13.46 -21.19
N SER A 429 27.67 -12.12 -21.07
CA SER A 429 28.66 -11.47 -20.19
C SER A 429 28.33 -10.00 -19.95
N ALA A 430 28.98 -9.39 -18.97
CA ALA A 430 28.90 -7.95 -18.71
C ALA A 430 29.25 -7.13 -19.98
N THR A 431 30.31 -7.50 -20.69
CA THR A 431 30.71 -6.82 -21.94
C THR A 431 29.68 -6.99 -23.07
N ALA A 432 29.05 -8.16 -23.15
CA ALA A 432 27.97 -8.39 -24.13
C ALA A 432 26.75 -7.50 -23.79
N LEU A 433 26.39 -7.41 -22.52
CA LEU A 433 25.31 -6.53 -22.05
C LEU A 433 25.62 -5.05 -22.33
N GLN A 434 26.82 -4.58 -22.03
CA GLN A 434 27.22 -3.19 -22.35
C GLN A 434 27.05 -2.89 -23.85
N ARG A 435 27.33 -3.82 -24.76
CA ARG A 435 27.07 -3.64 -26.19
C ARG A 435 25.58 -3.55 -26.51
N VAL A 436 24.73 -4.33 -25.83
CA VAL A 436 23.26 -4.24 -25.96
C VAL A 436 22.78 -2.87 -25.52
N LEU A 437 23.25 -2.39 -24.37
CA LEU A 437 22.87 -1.09 -23.80
C LEU A 437 23.38 0.10 -24.63
N ALA A 438 24.57 -0.02 -25.23
CA ALA A 438 25.16 1.04 -26.07
C ALA A 438 24.51 1.15 -27.46
N ALA A 439 23.78 0.14 -27.90
CA ALA A 439 23.05 0.21 -29.16
C ALA A 439 21.99 1.33 -29.10
N ALA A 440 21.91 2.15 -30.14
CA ALA A 440 21.01 3.30 -30.14
C ALA A 440 19.54 2.90 -29.92
N PRO A 441 18.78 3.59 -29.07
CA PRO A 441 17.35 3.41 -28.96
C PRO A 441 16.65 3.82 -30.26
N ALA A 442 15.52 3.18 -30.56
CA ALA A 442 14.85 3.37 -31.85
C ALA A 442 14.33 4.81 -32.08
N GLU A 443 13.99 5.56 -31.04
CA GLU A 443 13.43 6.91 -31.17
C GLU A 443 13.65 7.77 -29.91
N ALA A 444 13.86 9.08 -30.10
CA ALA A 444 13.82 10.08 -29.02
C ALA A 444 12.38 10.26 -28.49
N LEU A 445 12.25 10.69 -27.24
CA LEU A 445 10.94 11.07 -26.69
C LEU A 445 10.42 12.31 -27.43
N PRO A 446 9.17 12.32 -27.91
CA PRO A 446 8.58 13.52 -28.47
C PRO A 446 8.47 14.62 -27.39
N PRO A 447 8.67 15.91 -27.75
CA PRO A 447 8.43 17.00 -26.83
C PRO A 447 6.96 17.00 -26.36
N SER A 448 6.71 17.53 -25.17
CA SER A 448 5.32 17.75 -24.73
C SER A 448 4.61 18.71 -25.68
N PRO A 449 3.40 18.38 -26.14
CA PRO A 449 2.64 19.26 -27.03
C PRO A 449 2.35 20.60 -26.38
N ALA A 450 2.23 21.66 -27.20
CA ALA A 450 1.83 22.98 -26.70
C ALA A 450 0.47 22.92 -25.98
N ARG A 451 0.34 23.62 -24.85
CA ARG A 451 -0.90 23.65 -24.06
C ARG A 451 -1.98 24.45 -24.81
N PRO A 452 -3.23 23.97 -24.86
CA PRO A 452 -4.34 24.78 -25.32
C PRO A 452 -4.52 26.00 -24.40
N THR A 453 -4.72 27.17 -24.96
CA THR A 453 -5.10 28.35 -24.19
C THR A 453 -6.48 28.10 -23.58
N GLY A 454 -6.57 28.14 -22.24
CA GLY A 454 -7.78 27.80 -21.51
C GLY A 454 -9.01 28.60 -21.97
N ALA A 455 -10.16 27.94 -22.09
CA ALA A 455 -11.43 28.60 -22.24
C ALA A 455 -11.75 29.43 -20.96
N PRO A 456 -12.40 30.60 -21.09
CA PRO A 456 -12.76 31.43 -19.95
C PRO A 456 -13.68 30.63 -19.01
N ALA A 457 -13.42 30.73 -17.70
CA ALA A 457 -14.25 30.10 -16.67
C ALA A 457 -15.69 30.62 -16.79
N VAL A 458 -16.63 29.76 -17.10
CA VAL A 458 -18.06 30.09 -17.03
C VAL A 458 -18.44 30.12 -15.56
N VAL A 459 -18.96 31.24 -15.06
CA VAL A 459 -19.48 31.35 -13.70
C VAL A 459 -20.77 30.53 -13.66
N GLY A 460 -20.74 29.37 -13.07
CA GLY A 460 -21.91 28.51 -12.86
C GLY A 460 -22.84 29.11 -11.82
N ARG A 461 -24.16 28.82 -11.95
CA ARG A 461 -25.16 29.14 -10.93
C ARG A 461 -24.87 28.30 -9.68
N MET A 462 -24.88 28.93 -8.49
CA MET A 462 -24.70 28.25 -7.20
C MET A 462 -25.78 27.17 -7.02
N PRO A 463 -25.44 25.89 -6.80
CA PRO A 463 -26.45 24.87 -6.54
C PRO A 463 -27.11 25.13 -5.17
N ALA A 464 -28.42 24.85 -5.07
CA ALA A 464 -29.09 24.95 -3.78
C ALA A 464 -28.70 23.76 -2.89
N LEU A 465 -28.48 24.02 -1.61
CA LEU A 465 -28.36 22.95 -0.61
C LEU A 465 -29.70 22.20 -0.56
N GLU A 466 -29.68 20.91 -0.84
CA GLU A 466 -30.87 20.05 -0.78
C GLU A 466 -31.16 19.64 0.66
N ARG A 467 -30.15 19.15 1.35
CA ARG A 467 -30.20 18.76 2.77
C ARG A 467 -28.81 18.59 3.36
N GLU A 468 -28.77 18.54 4.67
CA GLU A 468 -27.60 18.10 5.44
C GLU A 468 -27.98 16.78 6.14
N GLU A 469 -27.14 15.76 6.00
CA GLU A 469 -27.36 14.43 6.56
C GLU A 469 -26.07 13.99 7.27
N GLY A 470 -26.10 13.95 8.60
CA GLY A 470 -24.89 13.83 9.41
C GLY A 470 -23.95 15.03 9.16
N ARG A 471 -22.71 14.73 8.83
CA ARG A 471 -21.66 15.73 8.52
C ARG A 471 -21.49 15.98 7.01
N VAL A 472 -22.47 15.55 6.19
CA VAL A 472 -22.40 15.65 4.73
C VAL A 472 -23.50 16.58 4.22
N ARG A 473 -23.11 17.58 3.43
CA ARG A 473 -24.04 18.46 2.71
C ARG A 473 -24.30 17.89 1.33
N VAL A 474 -25.55 17.82 0.96
CA VAL A 474 -26.01 17.26 -0.31
C VAL A 474 -26.52 18.37 -1.22
N TYR A 475 -25.91 18.46 -2.40
CA TYR A 475 -26.32 19.36 -3.49
C TYR A 475 -26.57 18.53 -4.76
N ARG A 476 -27.00 19.17 -5.84
CA ARG A 476 -27.14 18.51 -7.15
C ARG A 476 -26.59 19.36 -8.27
N THR A 477 -26.06 18.68 -9.29
CA THR A 477 -25.77 19.29 -10.60
C THR A 477 -27.06 19.62 -11.34
N SER A 478 -26.96 20.38 -12.42
CA SER A 478 -28.10 20.63 -13.34
C SER A 478 -28.68 19.34 -13.97
N GLY A 479 -27.86 18.30 -14.13
CA GLY A 479 -28.24 16.96 -14.57
C GLY A 479 -28.80 16.05 -13.49
N GLY A 480 -29.02 16.56 -12.26
CA GLY A 480 -29.57 15.82 -11.13
C GLY A 480 -28.56 14.95 -10.36
N VAL A 481 -27.30 14.91 -10.76
CA VAL A 481 -26.26 14.10 -10.09
C VAL A 481 -25.99 14.67 -8.70
N PRO A 482 -26.02 13.83 -7.63
CA PRO A 482 -25.70 14.25 -6.28
C PRO A 482 -24.27 14.72 -6.13
N ILE A 483 -24.07 15.81 -5.37
CA ILE A 483 -22.77 16.33 -4.94
C ILE A 483 -22.75 16.22 -3.42
N LEU A 484 -21.87 15.37 -2.88
CA LEU A 484 -21.70 15.13 -1.46
C LEU A 484 -20.46 15.87 -0.97
N VAL A 485 -20.63 16.81 -0.08
CA VAL A 485 -19.55 17.63 0.45
C VAL A 485 -19.40 17.40 1.94
N ARG A 486 -18.23 16.85 2.33
CA ARG A 486 -17.88 16.65 3.73
C ARG A 486 -16.66 17.49 4.10
N ARG A 487 -16.86 18.53 4.92
CA ARG A 487 -15.75 19.30 5.45
C ARG A 487 -14.98 18.49 6.50
N LYS A 488 -13.66 18.49 6.38
CA LYS A 488 -12.71 17.93 7.36
C LYS A 488 -11.74 19.04 7.78
N PRO A 489 -12.03 19.74 8.89
CA PRO A 489 -11.20 20.87 9.34
C PRO A 489 -9.76 20.46 9.59
N GLY A 490 -8.81 21.31 9.18
CA GLY A 490 -7.37 21.07 9.31
C GLY A 490 -6.79 20.06 8.33
N ALA A 491 -7.59 19.42 7.45
CA ALA A 491 -7.07 18.50 6.47
C ALA A 491 -6.19 19.20 5.44
N PRO A 492 -4.89 18.85 5.32
CA PRO A 492 -3.98 19.49 4.39
C PRO A 492 -4.21 19.06 2.94
N VAL A 493 -4.96 17.97 2.73
CA VAL A 493 -5.27 17.37 1.44
C VAL A 493 -6.78 17.37 1.20
N ALA A 494 -7.18 17.72 0.00
CA ALA A 494 -8.54 17.59 -0.49
C ALA A 494 -8.65 16.42 -1.47
N HIS A 495 -9.76 15.70 -1.38
CA HIS A 495 -10.07 14.52 -2.19
C HIS A 495 -11.37 14.75 -2.95
N VAL A 496 -11.38 14.49 -4.24
CA VAL A 496 -12.58 14.52 -5.07
C VAL A 496 -12.68 13.26 -5.89
N GLY A 497 -13.89 12.68 -5.93
CA GLY A 497 -14.18 11.47 -6.69
C GLY A 497 -15.52 11.57 -7.41
N VAL A 498 -15.60 11.00 -8.59
CA VAL A 498 -16.84 10.76 -9.35
C VAL A 498 -16.96 9.27 -9.56
N VAL A 499 -18.05 8.67 -9.09
CA VAL A 499 -18.26 7.21 -9.12
C VAL A 499 -19.68 6.92 -9.57
N ALA A 500 -19.80 6.00 -10.53
CA ALA A 500 -21.04 5.48 -11.03
C ALA A 500 -21.29 4.07 -10.50
N LEU A 501 -22.53 3.75 -10.16
CA LEU A 501 -22.99 2.39 -9.89
C LEU A 501 -23.03 1.59 -11.20
N GLY A 502 -22.67 0.30 -11.17
CA GLY A 502 -22.59 -0.58 -12.33
C GLY A 502 -21.24 -1.26 -12.42
N GLY A 503 -20.44 -0.93 -13.41
CA GLY A 503 -19.13 -1.54 -13.61
C GLY A 503 -19.21 -2.95 -14.19
N VAL A 504 -18.48 -3.91 -13.59
CA VAL A 504 -18.47 -5.31 -14.07
C VAL A 504 -19.86 -5.95 -14.04
N THR A 505 -20.71 -5.55 -13.11
CA THR A 505 -22.08 -6.07 -13.01
C THR A 505 -22.96 -5.74 -14.22
N ASP A 506 -22.57 -4.77 -15.03
CA ASP A 506 -23.26 -4.41 -16.27
C ASP A 506 -22.67 -5.12 -17.50
N GLU A 507 -21.53 -5.81 -17.34
CA GLU A 507 -20.87 -6.54 -18.43
C GLU A 507 -21.53 -7.89 -18.70
N ARG A 508 -21.38 -8.35 -19.94
CA ARG A 508 -21.69 -9.75 -20.32
C ARG A 508 -20.38 -10.55 -20.32
N PRO A 509 -20.42 -11.87 -20.16
CA PRO A 509 -19.19 -12.68 -20.18
C PRO A 509 -18.30 -12.43 -21.41
N ALA A 510 -18.88 -12.28 -22.59
CA ALA A 510 -18.17 -11.98 -23.84
C ALA A 510 -17.53 -10.58 -23.89
N SER A 511 -17.91 -9.67 -23.00
CA SER A 511 -17.37 -8.31 -22.90
C SER A 511 -16.67 -8.05 -21.56
N GLY A 512 -16.29 -9.10 -20.85
CA GLY A 512 -15.58 -8.96 -19.58
C GLY A 512 -14.30 -8.13 -19.72
N GLY A 513 -14.08 -7.17 -18.81
CA GLY A 513 -12.96 -6.23 -18.85
C GLY A 513 -13.25 -4.92 -19.61
N LEU A 514 -14.43 -4.76 -20.19
CA LEU A 514 -14.82 -3.55 -20.94
C LEU A 514 -14.77 -2.30 -20.04
N THR A 515 -15.33 -2.41 -18.84
CA THR A 515 -15.30 -1.33 -17.83
C THR A 515 -13.86 -0.96 -17.41
N ALA A 516 -13.02 -1.96 -17.20
CA ALA A 516 -11.63 -1.74 -16.81
C ALA A 516 -10.86 -1.04 -17.94
N LEU A 517 -11.00 -1.51 -19.18
CA LEU A 517 -10.38 -0.85 -20.34
C LEU A 517 -10.88 0.57 -20.52
N MET A 518 -12.19 0.81 -20.39
CA MET A 518 -12.78 2.14 -20.47
C MET A 518 -12.19 3.08 -19.41
N ALA A 519 -12.21 2.66 -18.13
CA ALA A 519 -11.75 3.51 -17.03
C ALA A 519 -10.25 3.83 -17.12
N ARG A 520 -9.43 2.86 -17.55
CA ARG A 520 -7.98 3.03 -17.75
C ARG A 520 -7.66 3.89 -18.96
N THR A 521 -8.41 3.74 -20.07
CA THR A 521 -8.16 4.50 -21.28
C THR A 521 -8.71 5.93 -21.21
N ALA A 522 -9.76 6.18 -20.41
CA ALA A 522 -10.33 7.52 -20.24
C ALA A 522 -9.30 8.57 -19.75
N VAL A 523 -8.29 8.15 -18.98
CA VAL A 523 -7.22 9.03 -18.50
C VAL A 523 -6.07 9.20 -19.51
N LYS A 524 -6.24 8.71 -20.74
CA LYS A 524 -5.21 8.75 -21.79
C LYS A 524 -5.51 9.77 -22.89
N GLY A 525 -6.58 10.52 -22.78
CA GLY A 525 -6.89 11.61 -23.70
C GLY A 525 -8.31 12.12 -23.52
N THR A 526 -8.46 13.43 -23.62
CA THR A 526 -9.75 14.13 -23.66
C THR A 526 -9.86 14.97 -24.92
N GLU A 527 -11.03 15.59 -25.15
CA GLU A 527 -11.21 16.56 -26.24
C GLU A 527 -10.24 17.75 -26.12
N ARG A 528 -9.68 18.00 -24.91
CA ARG A 528 -8.85 19.19 -24.63
C ARG A 528 -7.38 18.85 -24.37
N ARG A 529 -7.06 17.62 -23.95
CA ARG A 529 -5.75 17.24 -23.44
C ARG A 529 -5.30 15.88 -24.00
N THR A 530 -4.05 15.81 -24.39
CA THR A 530 -3.39 14.52 -24.67
C THR A 530 -3.10 13.75 -23.37
N ALA A 531 -2.72 12.47 -23.48
CA ALA A 531 -2.33 11.65 -22.33
C ALA A 531 -1.21 12.30 -21.48
N THR A 532 -0.19 12.81 -22.16
CA THR A 532 0.94 13.49 -21.50
C THR A 532 0.48 14.76 -20.79
N GLN A 533 -0.34 15.59 -21.43
CA GLN A 533 -0.86 16.83 -20.81
C GLN A 533 -1.74 16.55 -19.59
N LEU A 534 -2.62 15.52 -19.65
CA LEU A 534 -3.42 15.11 -18.50
C LEU A 534 -2.56 14.68 -17.33
N ALA A 535 -1.51 13.91 -17.60
CA ALA A 535 -0.57 13.47 -16.57
C ALA A 535 0.21 14.65 -15.99
N GLU A 536 0.77 15.52 -16.85
CA GLU A 536 1.50 16.72 -16.43
C GLU A 536 0.64 17.65 -15.56
N ASP A 537 -0.59 17.93 -15.99
CA ASP A 537 -1.51 18.80 -15.25
C ASP A 537 -1.84 18.21 -13.86
N ALA A 538 -2.16 16.92 -13.79
CA ALA A 538 -2.42 16.25 -12.52
C ALA A 538 -1.20 16.24 -11.58
N GLU A 539 -0.03 15.95 -12.13
CA GLU A 539 1.21 15.85 -11.37
C GLU A 539 1.73 17.22 -10.91
N LEU A 540 1.51 18.29 -11.66
CA LEU A 540 1.76 19.68 -11.23
C LEU A 540 0.81 20.11 -10.09
N LEU A 541 -0.38 19.54 -10.02
CA LEU A 541 -1.27 19.71 -8.87
C LEU A 541 -0.82 18.88 -7.66
N GLY A 542 0.20 18.02 -7.81
CA GLY A 542 0.68 17.10 -6.79
C GLY A 542 -0.16 15.83 -6.66
N GLY A 543 -1.00 15.53 -7.66
CA GLY A 543 -1.89 14.38 -7.68
C GLY A 543 -1.70 13.48 -8.91
N SER A 544 -2.58 12.52 -9.00
CA SER A 544 -2.79 11.70 -10.21
C SER A 544 -4.25 11.31 -10.28
N ILE A 545 -4.83 11.29 -11.47
CA ILE A 545 -6.18 10.74 -11.63
C ILE A 545 -6.07 9.23 -11.68
N GLY A 546 -6.66 8.57 -10.67
CA GLY A 546 -6.71 7.13 -10.54
C GLY A 546 -8.10 6.59 -10.93
N PRO A 547 -8.19 5.58 -11.81
CA PRO A 547 -9.43 4.86 -12.02
C PRO A 547 -9.75 3.98 -10.81
N SER A 548 -11.01 3.94 -10.40
CA SER A 548 -11.58 3.01 -9.44
C SER A 548 -12.48 2.03 -10.19
N ILE A 549 -12.14 0.74 -10.11
CA ILE A 549 -12.83 -0.32 -10.85
C ILE A 549 -13.23 -1.40 -9.86
N GLY A 550 -14.50 -1.46 -9.53
CA GLY A 550 -15.08 -2.49 -8.68
C GLY A 550 -16.02 -3.40 -9.47
N ASN A 551 -16.52 -4.45 -8.81
CA ASN A 551 -17.56 -5.26 -9.40
C ASN A 551 -18.85 -4.44 -9.65
N GLU A 552 -19.20 -3.56 -8.72
CA GLU A 552 -20.47 -2.83 -8.69
C GLU A 552 -20.33 -1.33 -8.92
N SER A 553 -19.12 -0.83 -9.16
CA SER A 553 -18.90 0.60 -9.41
C SER A 553 -17.68 0.86 -10.29
N VAL A 554 -17.70 2.01 -10.96
CA VAL A 554 -16.60 2.53 -11.76
C VAL A 554 -16.50 4.03 -11.60
N GLY A 555 -15.29 4.57 -11.54
CA GLY A 555 -15.10 6.01 -11.45
C GLY A 555 -13.64 6.42 -11.43
N TRP A 556 -13.41 7.66 -11.07
CA TRP A 556 -12.06 8.25 -10.94
C TRP A 556 -12.02 9.16 -9.73
N SER A 557 -10.85 9.30 -9.17
CA SER A 557 -10.60 10.24 -8.09
C SER A 557 -9.23 10.89 -8.24
N ILE A 558 -9.07 12.05 -7.58
CA ILE A 558 -7.81 12.75 -7.44
C ILE A 558 -7.69 13.33 -6.05
N SER A 559 -6.48 13.30 -5.49
CA SER A 559 -6.15 13.88 -4.18
C SER A 559 -5.03 14.88 -4.36
N VAL A 560 -5.22 16.10 -3.87
CA VAL A 560 -4.27 17.22 -4.03
C VAL A 560 -4.20 18.04 -2.75
N PRO A 561 -3.13 18.83 -2.52
CA PRO A 561 -3.16 19.86 -1.49
C PRO A 561 -4.40 20.76 -1.63
N THR A 562 -5.06 21.06 -0.51
CA THR A 562 -6.38 21.74 -0.49
C THR A 562 -6.48 22.97 -1.38
N PRO A 563 -5.47 23.89 -1.48
CA PRO A 563 -5.56 25.07 -2.36
C PRO A 563 -5.67 24.75 -3.85
N ARG A 564 -5.40 23.51 -4.25
CA ARG A 564 -5.41 23.08 -5.67
C ARG A 564 -6.69 22.34 -6.07
N LEU A 565 -7.65 22.21 -5.14
CA LEU A 565 -8.89 21.43 -5.36
C LEU A 565 -9.68 21.87 -6.59
N GLY A 566 -9.86 23.17 -6.82
CA GLY A 566 -10.64 23.68 -7.95
C GLY A 566 -10.09 23.23 -9.31
N ALA A 567 -8.75 23.31 -9.50
CA ALA A 567 -8.11 22.83 -10.72
C ALA A 567 -8.14 21.29 -10.84
N ALA A 568 -8.05 20.59 -9.73
CA ALA A 568 -8.16 19.13 -9.71
C ALA A 568 -9.59 18.67 -10.06
N ALA A 569 -10.62 19.37 -9.62
CA ALA A 569 -12.02 19.09 -9.97
C ALA A 569 -12.28 19.30 -11.47
N GLU A 570 -11.79 20.40 -12.05
CA GLU A 570 -11.87 20.65 -13.50
C GLU A 570 -11.23 19.52 -14.31
N LEU A 571 -10.01 19.11 -13.90
CA LEU A 571 -9.26 18.06 -14.59
C LEU A 571 -9.98 16.69 -14.50
N LEU A 572 -10.53 16.37 -13.33
CA LEU A 572 -11.31 15.15 -13.11
C LEU A 572 -12.60 15.17 -13.95
N ALA A 573 -13.27 16.31 -14.02
CA ALA A 573 -14.46 16.50 -14.83
C ALA A 573 -14.18 16.36 -16.33
N ASP A 574 -13.04 16.84 -16.81
CA ASP A 574 -12.60 16.68 -18.19
C ASP A 574 -12.41 15.19 -18.53
N VAL A 575 -11.78 14.42 -17.67
CA VAL A 575 -11.64 12.96 -17.84
C VAL A 575 -12.99 12.25 -17.84
N ALA A 576 -13.86 12.53 -16.88
CA ALA A 576 -15.14 11.83 -16.76
C ALA A 576 -16.09 12.11 -17.95
N GLN A 577 -16.09 13.35 -18.47
CA GLN A 577 -17.10 13.82 -19.42
C GLN A 577 -16.60 13.91 -20.87
N HIS A 578 -15.30 14.04 -21.09
CA HIS A 578 -14.72 14.40 -22.38
C HIS A 578 -13.64 13.41 -22.87
N ALA A 579 -13.52 12.22 -22.25
CA ALA A 579 -12.55 11.22 -22.68
C ALA A 579 -12.78 10.81 -24.15
N THR A 580 -11.70 10.78 -24.94
CA THR A 580 -11.74 10.46 -26.39
C THR A 580 -11.49 8.99 -26.67
N ILE A 581 -10.94 8.24 -25.70
CA ILE A 581 -10.57 6.83 -25.86
C ILE A 581 -9.73 6.62 -27.13
N PRO A 582 -8.48 7.10 -27.18
CA PRO A 582 -7.60 6.91 -28.33
C PRO A 582 -7.35 5.42 -28.62
N ASP A 583 -7.33 5.02 -29.88
CA ASP A 583 -7.21 3.61 -30.27
C ASP A 583 -5.84 3.01 -29.84
N ASP A 584 -4.76 3.76 -30.00
CA ASP A 584 -3.42 3.37 -29.58
C ASP A 584 -3.28 3.23 -28.05
N ALA A 585 -3.93 4.12 -27.30
CA ALA A 585 -4.01 4.04 -25.85
C ALA A 585 -4.84 2.81 -25.40
N LEU A 586 -5.93 2.50 -26.08
CA LEU A 586 -6.72 1.29 -25.80
C LEU A 586 -5.89 0.02 -26.02
N GLU A 587 -5.12 -0.07 -27.11
CA GLU A 587 -4.24 -1.22 -27.35
C GLU A 587 -3.14 -1.33 -26.28
N SER A 588 -2.59 -0.21 -25.84
CA SER A 588 -1.61 -0.19 -24.74
C SER A 588 -2.24 -0.67 -23.42
N GLU A 589 -3.44 -0.24 -23.07
CA GLU A 589 -4.13 -0.68 -21.85
C GLU A 589 -4.63 -2.14 -21.94
N ARG A 590 -4.99 -2.61 -23.14
CA ARG A 590 -5.28 -4.02 -23.40
C ARG A 590 -4.05 -4.90 -23.14
N ALA A 591 -2.89 -4.53 -23.69
CA ALA A 591 -1.64 -5.25 -23.46
C ALA A 591 -1.29 -5.28 -21.97
N ALA A 592 -1.54 -4.18 -21.25
CA ALA A 592 -1.37 -4.12 -19.81
C ALA A 592 -2.31 -5.04 -19.04
N ALA A 593 -3.58 -5.08 -19.41
CA ALA A 593 -4.58 -5.95 -18.79
C ALA A 593 -4.23 -7.44 -18.99
N LEU A 594 -3.76 -7.80 -20.18
CA LEU A 594 -3.28 -9.16 -20.47
C LEU A 594 -2.05 -9.53 -19.63
N ALA A 595 -1.11 -8.60 -19.47
CA ALA A 595 0.06 -8.83 -18.61
C ALA A 595 -0.34 -8.97 -17.13
N GLU A 596 -1.31 -8.18 -16.66
CA GLU A 596 -1.85 -8.29 -15.30
C GLU A 596 -2.58 -9.62 -15.06
N LEU A 597 -3.35 -10.11 -16.04
CA LEU A 597 -3.97 -11.43 -15.97
C LEU A 597 -2.92 -12.55 -15.87
N ALA A 598 -1.82 -12.44 -16.62
CA ALA A 598 -0.72 -13.38 -16.54
C ALA A 598 -0.05 -13.36 -15.15
N SER A 599 0.25 -12.16 -14.64
CA SER A 599 0.86 -11.97 -13.32
C SER A 599 -0.04 -12.40 -12.16
N LEU A 600 -1.38 -12.27 -12.31
CA LEU A 600 -2.33 -12.71 -11.28
C LEU A 600 -2.19 -14.20 -10.98
N ARG A 601 -1.87 -15.02 -11.99
CA ARG A 601 -1.67 -16.46 -11.79
C ARG A 601 -0.46 -16.80 -10.90
N ASP A 602 0.50 -15.88 -10.77
CA ASP A 602 1.67 -16.05 -9.89
C ASP A 602 1.43 -15.53 -8.46
N ASP A 603 0.33 -14.84 -8.26
CA ASP A 603 -0.03 -14.29 -6.95
C ASP A 603 -0.72 -15.34 -6.08
N MET A 604 0.04 -15.93 -5.17
CA MET A 604 -0.41 -16.99 -4.26
C MET A 604 -1.46 -16.53 -3.23
N PHE A 605 -1.75 -15.23 -3.16
CA PHE A 605 -2.82 -14.69 -2.32
C PHE A 605 -4.10 -14.38 -3.11
N ARG A 606 -3.97 -13.65 -4.23
CA ARG A 606 -5.12 -13.20 -5.02
C ARG A 606 -5.70 -14.30 -5.90
N TYR A 607 -4.86 -15.19 -6.42
CA TYR A 607 -5.30 -16.19 -7.38
C TYR A 607 -6.20 -17.28 -6.77
N PRO A 608 -5.88 -17.90 -5.62
CA PRO A 608 -6.81 -18.85 -4.99
C PRO A 608 -8.15 -18.19 -4.58
N MET A 609 -8.16 -16.91 -4.19
CA MET A 609 -9.42 -16.17 -3.97
C MET A 609 -10.23 -16.02 -5.25
N ARG A 610 -9.56 -15.75 -6.36
CA ARG A 610 -10.20 -15.67 -7.68
C ARG A 610 -10.86 -17.01 -8.04
N LEU A 611 -10.15 -18.13 -7.86
CA LEU A 611 -10.69 -19.47 -8.08
C LEU A 611 -11.93 -19.75 -7.22
N ALA A 612 -11.88 -19.38 -5.93
CA ALA A 612 -13.04 -19.53 -5.04
C ALA A 612 -14.24 -18.68 -5.48
N GLN A 613 -14.02 -17.43 -5.92
CA GLN A 613 -15.09 -16.54 -6.39
C GLN A 613 -15.75 -17.05 -7.69
N GLU A 614 -14.96 -17.60 -8.60
CA GLU A 614 -15.48 -18.22 -9.83
C GLU A 614 -16.41 -19.40 -9.50
N VAL A 615 -16.03 -20.24 -8.54
CA VAL A 615 -16.86 -21.37 -8.09
C VAL A 615 -18.07 -20.88 -7.33
N ALA A 616 -17.93 -19.89 -6.47
CA ALA A 616 -19.00 -19.39 -5.61
C ALA A 616 -20.15 -18.74 -6.40
N PHE A 617 -19.82 -18.04 -7.47
CA PHE A 617 -20.81 -17.21 -8.20
C PHE A 617 -21.05 -17.64 -9.64
N GLY A 618 -20.28 -18.60 -10.18
CA GLY A 618 -20.46 -19.13 -11.54
C GLY A 618 -20.57 -18.03 -12.59
N ASP A 619 -21.64 -18.07 -13.38
CA ASP A 619 -21.90 -17.10 -14.48
C ASP A 619 -22.41 -15.73 -13.98
N HIS A 620 -22.71 -15.59 -12.68
CA HIS A 620 -23.11 -14.29 -12.15
C HIS A 620 -21.93 -13.32 -12.20
N PRO A 621 -22.14 -12.01 -12.49
CA PRO A 621 -21.06 -11.02 -12.59
C PRO A 621 -20.14 -10.92 -11.34
N TYR A 622 -20.60 -11.34 -10.18
CA TYR A 622 -19.75 -11.43 -8.98
C TYR A 622 -18.64 -12.49 -9.08
N GLY A 623 -18.84 -13.50 -9.95
CA GLY A 623 -17.83 -14.47 -10.32
C GLY A 623 -16.88 -13.97 -11.43
N ALA A 624 -17.19 -12.91 -12.13
CA ALA A 624 -16.38 -12.37 -13.21
C ALA A 624 -15.15 -11.60 -12.68
N SER A 625 -14.04 -11.67 -13.42
CA SER A 625 -12.88 -10.82 -13.16
C SER A 625 -13.12 -9.40 -13.66
N PRO A 626 -12.83 -8.36 -12.88
CA PRO A 626 -12.82 -7.00 -13.40
C PRO A 626 -11.84 -6.80 -14.57
N LEU A 627 -10.82 -7.64 -14.68
CA LEU A 627 -9.88 -7.63 -15.80
C LEU A 627 -10.40 -8.33 -17.05
N GLY A 628 -11.52 -9.07 -16.97
CA GLY A 628 -11.98 -9.93 -18.05
C GLY A 628 -11.17 -11.21 -18.23
N THR A 629 -11.15 -11.71 -19.47
CA THR A 629 -10.36 -12.88 -19.91
C THR A 629 -9.52 -12.50 -21.12
N GLU A 630 -8.58 -13.35 -21.52
CA GLU A 630 -7.76 -13.14 -22.73
C GLU A 630 -8.66 -13.03 -23.98
N GLU A 631 -9.69 -13.88 -24.07
CA GLU A 631 -10.64 -13.91 -25.18
C GLU A 631 -11.50 -12.63 -25.22
N SER A 632 -12.13 -12.25 -24.10
CA SER A 632 -12.99 -11.07 -24.04
C SER A 632 -12.21 -9.78 -24.29
N LEU A 633 -11.02 -9.66 -23.73
CA LEU A 633 -10.13 -8.50 -23.96
C LEU A 633 -9.76 -8.38 -25.45
N GLY A 634 -9.48 -9.51 -26.12
CA GLY A 634 -9.17 -9.52 -27.54
C GLY A 634 -10.33 -9.07 -28.44
N ALA A 635 -11.57 -9.29 -27.99
CA ALA A 635 -12.80 -8.96 -28.75
C ALA A 635 -13.29 -7.51 -28.55
N ILE A 636 -12.86 -6.80 -27.53
CA ILE A 636 -13.30 -5.43 -27.20
C ILE A 636 -12.76 -4.44 -28.25
N THR A 637 -13.64 -3.65 -28.86
CA THR A 637 -13.29 -2.60 -29.84
C THR A 637 -13.35 -1.20 -29.22
N ALA A 638 -12.65 -0.24 -29.82
CA ALA A 638 -12.68 1.15 -29.36
C ALA A 638 -14.09 1.75 -29.40
N ASP A 639 -14.89 1.42 -30.42
CA ASP A 639 -16.26 1.88 -30.50
C ASP A 639 -17.15 1.29 -29.39
N ALA A 640 -16.90 0.05 -28.98
CA ALA A 640 -17.59 -0.54 -27.84
C ALA A 640 -17.22 0.21 -26.54
N VAL A 641 -15.96 0.55 -26.32
CA VAL A 641 -15.48 1.31 -25.16
C VAL A 641 -16.08 2.72 -25.14
N ARG A 642 -16.06 3.44 -26.28
CA ARG A 642 -16.65 4.80 -26.41
C ARG A 642 -18.17 4.79 -26.17
N ARG A 643 -18.87 3.76 -26.64
CA ARG A 643 -20.30 3.58 -26.39
C ARG A 643 -20.56 3.30 -24.92
N TRP A 644 -19.77 2.41 -24.29
CA TRP A 644 -19.85 2.08 -22.88
C TRP A 644 -19.69 3.30 -21.98
N GLN A 645 -18.69 4.17 -22.25
CA GLN A 645 -18.51 5.43 -21.53
C GLN A 645 -19.75 6.33 -21.60
N ARG A 646 -20.33 6.51 -22.81
CA ARG A 646 -21.53 7.35 -22.96
C ARG A 646 -22.74 6.79 -22.21
N GLU A 647 -22.92 5.48 -22.20
CA GLU A 647 -24.08 4.82 -21.59
C GLU A 647 -23.91 4.59 -20.08
N ARG A 648 -22.68 4.32 -19.61
CA ARG A 648 -22.38 3.86 -18.25
C ARG A 648 -21.61 4.86 -17.40
N VAL A 649 -21.26 6.02 -17.91
CA VAL A 649 -20.63 7.12 -17.16
C VAL A 649 -21.46 8.40 -17.29
N LEU A 650 -21.73 8.86 -18.51
CA LEU A 650 -22.44 10.13 -18.71
C LEU A 650 -23.90 10.08 -18.27
N ARG A 651 -24.54 8.90 -18.28
CA ARG A 651 -25.95 8.65 -17.93
C ARG A 651 -26.08 7.47 -16.96
N ALA A 652 -25.31 7.51 -15.88
CA ALA A 652 -25.29 6.45 -14.89
C ALA A 652 -25.84 6.94 -13.55
N PRO A 653 -26.29 6.04 -12.67
CA PRO A 653 -26.56 6.38 -11.27
C PRO A 653 -25.23 6.69 -10.57
N SER A 654 -24.79 7.93 -10.74
CA SER A 654 -23.48 8.40 -10.28
C SER A 654 -23.58 9.38 -9.12
N VAL A 655 -22.47 9.59 -8.43
CA VAL A 655 -22.30 10.52 -7.34
C VAL A 655 -20.94 11.20 -7.46
N ILE A 656 -20.88 12.47 -7.08
CA ILE A 656 -19.63 13.21 -6.92
C ILE A 656 -19.46 13.50 -5.44
N ALA A 657 -18.33 13.12 -4.87
CA ALA A 657 -18.03 13.35 -3.46
C ALA A 657 -16.74 14.16 -3.30
N VAL A 658 -16.70 15.04 -2.32
CA VAL A 658 -15.56 15.89 -2.00
C VAL A 658 -15.34 15.91 -0.49
N VAL A 659 -14.07 15.72 -0.07
CA VAL A 659 -13.66 15.75 1.34
C VAL A 659 -12.40 16.61 1.50
N GLY A 660 -12.38 17.50 2.48
CA GLY A 660 -11.22 18.37 2.78
C GLY A 660 -11.59 19.58 3.64
N ASP A 661 -10.64 20.49 3.88
CA ASP A 661 -10.89 21.72 4.63
C ASP A 661 -11.13 22.92 3.68
N PHE A 662 -12.37 23.19 3.40
CA PHE A 662 -12.80 24.23 2.46
C PHE A 662 -14.22 24.73 2.80
N ASP A 663 -14.66 25.81 2.15
CA ASP A 663 -16.04 26.23 2.17
C ASP A 663 -16.90 25.29 1.30
N ALA A 664 -17.94 24.71 1.89
CA ALA A 664 -18.74 23.67 1.23
C ALA A 664 -19.59 24.21 0.06
N ASP A 665 -20.12 25.44 0.20
CA ASP A 665 -20.98 26.05 -0.81
C ASP A 665 -20.14 26.48 -2.03
N GLU A 666 -18.94 27.04 -1.80
CA GLU A 666 -18.01 27.41 -2.86
C GLU A 666 -17.57 26.18 -3.66
N VAL A 667 -17.20 25.08 -2.97
CA VAL A 667 -16.79 23.84 -3.62
C VAL A 667 -17.95 23.21 -4.38
N ALA A 668 -19.17 23.19 -3.81
CA ALA A 668 -20.35 22.68 -4.49
C ALA A 668 -20.61 23.44 -5.81
N ALA A 669 -20.41 24.77 -5.82
CA ALA A 669 -20.56 25.60 -7.01
C ALA A 669 -19.54 25.24 -8.11
N VAL A 670 -18.27 25.03 -7.73
CA VAL A 670 -17.20 24.58 -8.63
C VAL A 670 -17.55 23.23 -9.24
N ILE A 671 -17.92 22.26 -8.41
CA ILE A 671 -18.29 20.91 -8.85
C ILE A 671 -19.52 20.93 -9.77
N ALA A 672 -20.58 21.67 -9.41
CA ALA A 672 -21.80 21.76 -10.22
C ALA A 672 -21.54 22.36 -11.60
N ARG A 673 -20.63 23.33 -11.70
CA ARG A 673 -20.19 23.94 -12.95
C ARG A 673 -19.41 22.94 -13.80
N ASP A 674 -18.41 22.28 -13.20
CA ASP A 674 -17.43 21.48 -13.93
C ASP A 674 -18.03 20.14 -14.40
N PHE A 675 -18.95 19.56 -13.63
CA PHE A 675 -19.61 18.29 -13.95
C PHE A 675 -21.01 18.45 -14.60
N ALA A 676 -21.26 19.55 -15.30
CA ALA A 676 -22.57 19.91 -15.83
C ALA A 676 -23.12 18.96 -16.93
N ARG A 677 -22.27 18.15 -17.59
CA ARG A 677 -22.67 17.19 -18.63
C ARG A 677 -23.12 15.82 -18.08
N LEU A 678 -22.87 15.53 -16.82
CA LEU A 678 -23.35 14.29 -16.21
C LEU A 678 -24.86 14.37 -15.97
N GLU A 679 -25.56 13.35 -16.42
CA GLU A 679 -27.01 13.17 -16.17
C GLU A 679 -27.19 11.95 -15.24
N LEU A 680 -28.04 12.09 -14.24
CA LEU A 680 -28.38 10.98 -13.35
C LEU A 680 -29.22 9.95 -14.12
N GLY A 681 -28.71 8.73 -14.22
CA GLY A 681 -29.39 7.59 -14.83
C GLY A 681 -29.98 6.63 -13.80
N ASP A 682 -30.67 5.63 -14.29
CA ASP A 682 -31.24 4.56 -13.47
C ASP A 682 -30.26 3.36 -13.33
N PRO A 683 -30.25 2.68 -12.17
CA PRO A 683 -29.45 1.48 -11.99
C PRO A 683 -29.96 0.31 -12.85
N SER A 684 -29.04 -0.46 -13.41
CA SER A 684 -29.38 -1.69 -14.12
C SER A 684 -29.91 -2.74 -13.12
N PRO A 685 -30.99 -3.46 -13.49
CA PRO A 685 -31.46 -4.57 -12.67
C PRO A 685 -30.44 -5.71 -12.70
N LEU A 686 -30.14 -6.25 -11.53
CA LEU A 686 -29.25 -7.39 -11.34
C LEU A 686 -29.93 -8.37 -10.38
N PRO A 687 -30.17 -9.65 -10.79
CA PRO A 687 -30.74 -10.64 -9.91
C PRO A 687 -29.72 -11.04 -8.84
N PRO A 688 -30.15 -11.49 -7.64
CA PRO A 688 -29.25 -12.05 -6.64
C PRO A 688 -28.52 -13.29 -7.18
N PRO A 689 -27.24 -13.50 -6.83
CA PRO A 689 -26.52 -14.70 -7.23
C PRO A 689 -27.03 -15.93 -6.46
N GLU A 690 -26.95 -17.08 -7.11
CA GLU A 690 -27.17 -18.37 -6.47
C GLU A 690 -25.84 -18.96 -6.00
N TRP A 691 -25.78 -19.40 -4.74
CA TRP A 691 -24.61 -20.07 -4.18
C TRP A 691 -24.70 -21.58 -4.43
N PRO A 692 -23.60 -22.30 -4.69
CA PRO A 692 -23.60 -23.75 -4.88
C PRO A 692 -24.37 -24.51 -3.79
N ALA A 693 -25.21 -25.46 -4.19
CA ALA A 693 -26.03 -26.26 -3.28
C ALA A 693 -25.24 -27.43 -2.65
N SER A 694 -24.07 -27.75 -3.16
CA SER A 694 -23.16 -28.80 -2.68
C SER A 694 -21.73 -28.26 -2.68
N PRO A 695 -20.81 -28.88 -1.91
CA PRO A 695 -19.42 -28.50 -1.88
C PRO A 695 -18.81 -28.46 -3.29
N ALA A 696 -18.07 -27.40 -3.58
CA ALA A 696 -17.47 -27.20 -4.89
C ALA A 696 -16.06 -26.63 -4.73
N ALA A 697 -15.14 -27.05 -5.61
CA ALA A 697 -13.75 -26.63 -5.52
C ALA A 697 -13.13 -26.43 -6.90
N ARG A 698 -12.18 -25.51 -6.98
CA ARG A 698 -11.28 -25.40 -8.12
C ARG A 698 -9.85 -25.42 -7.62
N THR A 699 -9.06 -26.36 -8.16
CA THR A 699 -7.64 -26.56 -7.81
C THR A 699 -6.76 -26.47 -9.03
N GLU A 700 -5.68 -25.72 -8.92
CA GLU A 700 -4.59 -25.69 -9.91
C GLU A 700 -3.28 -26.08 -9.21
N THR A 701 -2.51 -26.97 -9.83
CA THR A 701 -1.17 -27.35 -9.36
C THR A 701 -0.11 -26.53 -10.07
N ARG A 702 0.78 -25.92 -9.31
CA ARG A 702 1.83 -25.03 -9.80
C ARG A 702 3.17 -25.38 -9.17
N ASP A 703 4.27 -25.06 -9.85
CA ASP A 703 5.61 -25.20 -9.29
C ASP A 703 5.90 -24.04 -8.31
N LYS A 704 5.33 -24.14 -7.13
CA LYS A 704 5.47 -23.18 -6.02
C LYS A 704 5.93 -23.90 -4.76
N ALA A 705 6.64 -23.18 -3.90
CA ALA A 705 7.13 -23.70 -2.62
C ALA A 705 6.00 -23.94 -1.61
N GLN A 706 4.91 -23.19 -1.71
CA GLN A 706 3.75 -23.26 -0.82
C GLN A 706 2.48 -23.68 -1.56
N THR A 707 1.54 -24.28 -0.83
CA THR A 707 0.13 -24.42 -1.21
C THR A 707 -0.68 -23.29 -0.56
N ALA A 708 -1.54 -22.64 -1.33
CA ALA A 708 -2.47 -21.63 -0.84
C ALA A 708 -3.92 -22.09 -1.00
N LEU A 709 -4.66 -22.04 0.09
CA LEU A 709 -6.06 -22.45 0.15
C LEU A 709 -6.96 -21.28 0.54
N VAL A 710 -8.12 -21.18 -0.11
CA VAL A 710 -9.23 -20.32 0.27
C VAL A 710 -10.45 -21.20 0.52
N LEU A 711 -11.01 -21.12 1.73
CA LEU A 711 -12.31 -21.68 2.06
C LEU A 711 -13.33 -20.55 2.11
N ALA A 712 -14.45 -20.71 1.43
CA ALA A 712 -15.49 -19.69 1.34
C ALA A 712 -16.89 -20.25 1.69
N PHE A 713 -17.67 -19.43 2.37
CA PHE A 713 -19.07 -19.63 2.68
C PHE A 713 -19.89 -18.41 2.25
N PRO A 714 -21.20 -18.56 1.98
CA PRO A 714 -22.05 -17.39 1.78
C PRO A 714 -22.10 -16.52 3.04
N GLY A 715 -22.47 -15.26 2.88
CA GLY A 715 -22.59 -14.30 3.96
C GLY A 715 -23.71 -13.28 3.73
N PRO A 716 -23.96 -12.38 4.69
CA PRO A 716 -24.96 -11.33 4.56
C PRO A 716 -24.52 -10.31 3.50
N HIS A 717 -25.49 -9.73 2.80
CA HIS A 717 -25.25 -8.65 1.85
C HIS A 717 -25.12 -7.28 2.54
N ARG A 718 -24.73 -6.23 1.77
CA ARG A 718 -24.40 -4.89 2.29
C ARG A 718 -25.52 -4.23 3.11
N ASN A 719 -26.78 -4.48 2.76
CA ASN A 719 -27.95 -3.94 3.44
C ASN A 719 -28.67 -4.95 4.37
N ASP A 720 -28.00 -6.07 4.69
CA ASP A 720 -28.49 -7.01 5.69
C ASP A 720 -28.29 -6.44 7.10
N ASP A 721 -29.22 -6.68 8.03
CA ASP A 721 -29.12 -6.24 9.42
C ASP A 721 -27.97 -6.95 10.17
N ASP A 722 -27.52 -8.08 9.66
CA ASP A 722 -26.44 -8.88 10.22
C ASP A 722 -25.06 -8.55 9.64
N ARG A 723 -24.91 -7.49 8.84
CA ARG A 723 -23.61 -7.11 8.26
C ARG A 723 -22.53 -6.87 9.31
N PHE A 724 -22.84 -6.13 10.38
CA PHE A 724 -21.90 -5.87 11.49
C PHE A 724 -21.61 -7.13 12.31
N VAL A 725 -22.57 -8.06 12.36
CA VAL A 725 -22.34 -9.38 12.97
C VAL A 725 -21.27 -10.13 12.18
N SER A 726 -21.33 -10.09 10.83
CA SER A 726 -20.34 -10.76 9.98
C SER A 726 -18.95 -10.16 10.13
N ASP A 727 -18.85 -8.82 10.22
CA ASP A 727 -17.58 -8.12 10.42
C ASP A 727 -16.94 -8.49 11.77
N LEU A 728 -17.75 -8.58 12.83
CA LEU A 728 -17.25 -8.98 14.15
C LEU A 728 -16.86 -10.47 14.20
N ILE A 729 -17.55 -11.36 13.49
CA ILE A 729 -17.10 -12.76 13.33
C ILE A 729 -15.73 -12.81 12.65
N ALA A 730 -15.55 -12.06 11.57
CA ALA A 730 -14.25 -11.94 10.90
C ALA A 730 -13.17 -11.35 11.82
N GLY A 731 -13.53 -10.36 12.65
CA GLY A 731 -12.64 -9.74 13.65
C GLY A 731 -12.22 -10.71 14.78
N VAL A 732 -13.12 -11.60 15.22
CA VAL A 732 -12.80 -12.69 16.19
C VAL A 732 -11.93 -13.75 15.55
N ALA A 733 -12.17 -14.07 14.27
CA ALA A 733 -11.44 -15.10 13.55
C ALA A 733 -10.02 -14.65 13.16
N SER A 734 -9.87 -13.42 12.67
CA SER A 734 -8.68 -12.95 11.95
C SER A 734 -7.74 -12.05 12.77
N GLY A 735 -6.51 -11.93 12.26
CA GLY A 735 -5.45 -11.04 12.74
C GLY A 735 -4.77 -11.52 14.02
N LEU A 736 -3.74 -10.80 14.45
CA LEU A 736 -2.99 -11.07 15.68
C LEU A 736 -3.95 -11.21 16.88
N GLY A 737 -3.89 -12.35 17.60
CA GLY A 737 -4.81 -12.65 18.70
C GLY A 737 -6.22 -13.07 18.28
N GLY A 738 -6.50 -13.33 17.00
CA GLY A 738 -7.72 -13.96 16.51
C GLY A 738 -7.65 -15.49 16.61
N ARG A 739 -8.81 -16.15 16.68
CA ARG A 739 -8.88 -17.62 16.87
C ARG A 739 -8.09 -18.42 15.82
N PHE A 740 -8.19 -18.04 14.53
CA PHE A 740 -7.52 -18.77 13.45
C PHE A 740 -6.01 -18.58 13.52
N PHE A 741 -5.58 -17.38 13.84
CA PHE A 741 -4.18 -17.06 13.98
C PHE A 741 -3.53 -17.77 15.18
N ASP A 742 -4.16 -17.69 16.36
CA ASP A 742 -3.70 -18.35 17.59
C ASP A 742 -3.56 -19.86 17.39
N GLU A 743 -4.56 -20.50 16.77
CA GLU A 743 -4.56 -21.95 16.62
C GLU A 743 -3.66 -22.44 15.49
N LEU A 744 -3.77 -21.86 14.29
CA LEU A 744 -3.14 -22.42 13.09
C LEU A 744 -1.70 -21.93 12.91
N ARG A 745 -1.39 -20.69 13.35
CA ARG A 745 -0.05 -20.15 13.29
C ARG A 745 0.72 -20.32 14.58
N ASP A 746 0.22 -19.75 15.69
CA ASP A 746 1.02 -19.66 16.94
C ASP A 746 1.16 -21.01 17.63
N ARG A 747 0.09 -21.86 17.67
CA ARG A 747 0.15 -23.17 18.33
C ARG A 747 0.66 -24.26 17.43
N ARG A 748 0.22 -24.31 16.17
CA ARG A 748 0.48 -25.43 15.27
C ARG A 748 1.56 -25.13 14.22
N SER A 749 2.01 -23.89 14.09
CA SER A 749 3.04 -23.47 13.12
C SER A 749 2.77 -23.95 11.69
N LEU A 750 1.48 -23.92 11.28
CA LEU A 750 1.06 -24.40 9.97
C LEU A 750 1.33 -23.40 8.86
N ALA A 751 1.32 -22.08 9.20
CA ALA A 751 1.39 -21.03 8.20
C ALA A 751 1.96 -19.75 8.77
N TYR A 752 2.61 -18.96 7.92
CA TYR A 752 2.95 -17.57 8.25
C TYR A 752 1.71 -16.67 8.21
N THR A 753 0.83 -16.88 7.25
CA THR A 753 -0.33 -16.04 6.98
C THR A 753 -1.63 -16.83 7.08
N VAL A 754 -2.52 -16.41 7.98
CA VAL A 754 -3.91 -16.88 8.09
C VAL A 754 -4.80 -15.66 8.20
N HIS A 755 -5.74 -15.50 7.28
CA HIS A 755 -6.71 -14.42 7.29
C HIS A 755 -8.14 -14.96 7.17
N ALA A 756 -9.06 -14.35 7.89
CA ALA A 756 -10.49 -14.51 7.68
C ALA A 756 -11.13 -13.12 7.53
N TYR A 757 -12.02 -12.97 6.58
CA TYR A 757 -12.74 -11.72 6.36
C TYR A 757 -14.13 -11.98 5.76
N ALA A 758 -15.03 -11.05 6.01
CA ALA A 758 -16.32 -10.95 5.36
C ALA A 758 -16.23 -9.93 4.23
N THR A 759 -16.85 -10.23 3.10
CA THR A 759 -17.09 -9.26 2.04
C THR A 759 -18.58 -9.10 1.85
N GLN A 760 -19.02 -7.86 1.70
CA GLN A 760 -20.43 -7.50 1.58
C GLN A 760 -20.61 -6.72 0.29
N ARG A 761 -21.36 -7.31 -0.65
CA ARG A 761 -21.78 -6.67 -1.88
C ARG A 761 -23.26 -6.34 -1.79
N ARG A 762 -23.78 -5.58 -2.71
CA ARG A 762 -25.17 -5.13 -2.70
C ARG A 762 -26.20 -6.28 -2.64
N LEU A 763 -25.93 -7.41 -3.29
CA LEU A 763 -26.89 -8.52 -3.43
C LEU A 763 -26.45 -9.79 -2.71
N ALA A 764 -25.19 -9.95 -2.32
CA ALA A 764 -24.66 -11.11 -1.63
C ALA A 764 -23.38 -10.76 -0.85
N GLY A 765 -23.09 -11.55 0.17
CA GLY A 765 -21.82 -11.50 0.87
C GLY A 765 -21.13 -12.86 0.90
N THR A 766 -19.88 -12.86 1.35
CA THR A 766 -19.07 -14.06 1.55
C THR A 766 -18.24 -13.97 2.82
N PHE A 767 -18.08 -15.11 3.50
CA PHE A 767 -17.01 -15.33 4.46
C PHE A 767 -15.88 -16.08 3.75
N LEU A 768 -14.66 -15.60 3.92
CA LEU A 768 -13.47 -16.16 3.30
C LEU A 768 -12.42 -16.43 4.38
N ALA A 769 -11.77 -17.59 4.32
CA ALA A 769 -10.56 -17.85 5.08
C ALA A 769 -9.44 -18.27 4.13
N TYR A 770 -8.30 -17.63 4.26
CA TYR A 770 -7.09 -17.90 3.49
C TYR A 770 -6.00 -18.46 4.40
N ILE A 771 -5.28 -19.46 3.90
CA ILE A 771 -4.06 -19.97 4.53
C ILE A 771 -3.04 -20.36 3.46
N ALA A 772 -1.75 -20.04 3.69
CA ALA A 772 -0.65 -20.54 2.89
C ALA A 772 0.26 -21.40 3.77
N THR A 773 0.52 -22.62 3.32
CA THR A 773 1.25 -23.64 4.07
C THR A 773 2.21 -24.41 3.14
N SER A 774 3.06 -25.26 3.70
CA SER A 774 3.83 -26.18 2.88
C SER A 774 2.93 -27.28 2.30
N PRO A 775 3.21 -27.80 1.11
CA PRO A 775 2.33 -28.75 0.39
C PRO A 775 1.99 -30.00 1.20
N GLU A 776 2.92 -30.52 1.98
CA GLU A 776 2.74 -31.70 2.84
C GLU A 776 1.77 -31.46 4.01
N LYS A 777 1.50 -30.19 4.36
CA LYS A 777 0.56 -29.79 5.42
C LYS A 777 -0.80 -29.31 4.89
N GLU A 778 -1.07 -29.44 3.59
CA GLU A 778 -2.31 -28.95 2.96
C GLU A 778 -3.57 -29.46 3.67
N GLU A 779 -3.68 -30.79 3.86
CA GLU A 779 -4.85 -31.41 4.48
C GLU A 779 -4.98 -31.04 5.96
N GLU A 780 -3.86 -30.89 6.67
CA GLU A 780 -3.87 -30.45 8.06
C GLU A 780 -4.34 -29.00 8.19
N ALA A 781 -3.92 -28.12 7.29
CA ALA A 781 -4.32 -26.72 7.25
C ALA A 781 -5.82 -26.59 6.90
N ARG A 782 -6.31 -27.37 5.91
CA ARG A 782 -7.73 -27.43 5.54
C ARG A 782 -8.60 -27.88 6.72
N ALA A 783 -8.26 -29.00 7.34
CA ALA A 783 -8.97 -29.52 8.49
C ALA A 783 -8.96 -28.53 9.68
N GLY A 784 -7.83 -27.84 9.87
CA GLY A 784 -7.68 -26.80 10.88
C GLY A 784 -8.62 -25.63 10.66
N LEU A 785 -8.71 -25.08 9.43
CA LEU A 785 -9.65 -24.01 9.09
C LEU A 785 -11.11 -24.45 9.29
N LEU A 786 -11.49 -25.64 8.81
CA LEU A 786 -12.86 -26.17 8.99
C LEU A 786 -13.21 -26.32 10.47
N ALA A 787 -12.27 -26.82 11.29
CA ALA A 787 -12.48 -26.94 12.73
C ALA A 787 -12.72 -25.57 13.39
N GLN A 788 -12.06 -24.49 12.94
CA GLN A 788 -12.30 -23.15 13.48
C GLN A 788 -13.66 -22.58 13.04
N PHE A 789 -14.12 -22.84 11.82
CA PHE A 789 -15.48 -22.49 11.39
C PHE A 789 -16.52 -23.28 12.19
N ALA A 790 -16.30 -24.58 12.43
CA ALA A 790 -17.18 -25.41 13.27
C ALA A 790 -17.25 -24.86 14.70
N ARG A 791 -16.14 -24.44 15.29
CA ARG A 791 -16.14 -23.80 16.61
C ARG A 791 -16.95 -22.51 16.65
N LEU A 792 -16.87 -21.65 15.63
CA LEU A 792 -17.68 -20.44 15.55
C LEU A 792 -19.18 -20.75 15.45
N ARG A 793 -19.54 -21.87 14.80
CA ARG A 793 -20.93 -22.35 14.66
C ARG A 793 -21.45 -22.98 15.95
N ASP A 794 -20.65 -23.83 16.59
CA ASP A 794 -21.11 -24.75 17.65
C ASP A 794 -20.90 -24.14 19.05
N GLU A 795 -19.90 -23.31 19.24
CA GLU A 795 -19.56 -22.64 20.49
C GLU A 795 -19.85 -21.12 20.40
N PRO A 796 -20.59 -20.58 21.40
CA PRO A 796 -20.78 -19.12 21.44
C PRO A 796 -19.43 -18.40 21.63
N VAL A 797 -19.28 -17.24 21.03
CA VAL A 797 -18.16 -16.32 21.31
C VAL A 797 -18.30 -15.85 22.76
N SER A 798 -17.18 -15.82 23.52
CA SER A 798 -17.21 -15.33 24.89
C SER A 798 -17.50 -13.82 24.95
N ALA A 799 -17.99 -13.34 26.08
CA ALA A 799 -18.25 -11.92 26.30
C ALA A 799 -16.97 -11.09 26.11
N GLU A 800 -15.85 -11.60 26.59
CA GLU A 800 -14.53 -10.94 26.45
C GLU A 800 -14.06 -10.86 24.98
N GLU A 801 -14.23 -11.95 24.20
CA GLU A 801 -13.89 -11.95 22.79
C GLU A 801 -14.75 -10.97 22.00
N LEU A 802 -16.06 -10.91 22.31
CA LEU A 802 -16.96 -9.96 21.66
C LEU A 802 -16.61 -8.53 22.01
N GLU A 803 -16.42 -8.21 23.30
CA GLU A 803 -16.05 -6.87 23.76
C GLU A 803 -14.75 -6.39 23.08
N ARG A 804 -13.74 -7.27 23.01
CA ARG A 804 -12.49 -6.99 22.31
C ARG A 804 -12.71 -6.73 20.82
N ALA A 805 -13.54 -7.53 20.14
CA ALA A 805 -13.84 -7.35 18.74
C ALA A 805 -14.64 -6.06 18.48
N GLN A 806 -15.59 -5.71 19.33
CA GLN A 806 -16.36 -4.48 19.25
C GLN A 806 -15.46 -3.25 19.46
N THR A 807 -14.64 -3.26 20.50
CA THR A 807 -13.70 -2.17 20.81
C THR A 807 -12.70 -1.98 19.67
N TYR A 808 -12.19 -3.08 19.10
CA TYR A 808 -11.29 -3.04 17.95
C TYR A 808 -11.97 -2.49 16.69
N ALA A 809 -13.19 -2.91 16.38
CA ALA A 809 -13.93 -2.43 15.22
C ALA A 809 -14.21 -0.93 15.30
N ILE A 810 -14.65 -0.43 16.47
CA ILE A 810 -14.91 0.98 16.73
C ILE A 810 -13.61 1.78 16.65
N GLY A 811 -12.54 1.28 17.27
CA GLY A 811 -11.24 1.95 17.28
C GLY A 811 -10.61 2.05 15.88
N THR A 812 -10.63 0.96 15.12
CA THR A 812 -10.11 0.97 13.74
C THR A 812 -10.96 1.83 12.81
N HIS A 813 -12.27 1.93 13.04
CA HIS A 813 -13.11 2.89 12.32
C HIS A 813 -12.69 4.33 12.62
N ALA A 814 -12.46 4.69 13.88
CA ALA A 814 -11.97 6.00 14.27
C ALA A 814 -10.60 6.34 13.63
N ILE A 815 -9.66 5.39 13.65
CA ILE A 815 -8.35 5.52 13.00
C ILE A 815 -8.50 5.74 11.49
N ARG A 816 -9.38 4.99 10.84
CA ARG A 816 -9.64 5.13 9.40
C ARG A 816 -10.13 6.53 9.02
N GLN A 817 -10.85 7.21 9.91
CA GLN A 817 -11.34 8.59 9.69
C GLN A 817 -10.21 9.65 9.67
N GLU A 818 -8.97 9.30 10.01
CA GLU A 818 -7.81 10.17 9.82
C GLU A 818 -7.56 10.46 8.34
N SER A 819 -7.76 9.47 7.47
CA SER A 819 -7.55 9.61 6.02
C SER A 819 -8.77 10.23 5.32
N GLY A 820 -8.58 11.39 4.72
CA GLY A 820 -9.61 12.02 3.89
C GLY A 820 -10.05 11.17 2.70
N ALA A 821 -9.14 10.38 2.14
CA ALA A 821 -9.47 9.43 1.06
C ALA A 821 -10.37 8.29 1.56
N ALA A 822 -10.15 7.77 2.77
CA ALA A 822 -11.01 6.76 3.36
C ALA A 822 -12.40 7.32 3.66
N VAL A 823 -12.47 8.54 4.20
CA VAL A 823 -13.74 9.26 4.42
C VAL A 823 -14.50 9.47 3.10
N LEU A 824 -13.80 9.83 2.01
CA LEU A 824 -14.40 9.93 0.68
C LEU A 824 -15.03 8.60 0.25
N GLY A 825 -14.29 7.50 0.43
CA GLY A 825 -14.77 6.15 0.13
C GLY A 825 -16.01 5.77 0.94
N ASP A 826 -16.00 6.05 2.25
CA ASP A 826 -17.13 5.75 3.15
C ASP A 826 -18.40 6.54 2.76
N VAL A 827 -18.26 7.82 2.39
CA VAL A 827 -19.37 8.67 1.93
C VAL A 827 -19.96 8.14 0.61
N ILE A 828 -19.10 7.74 -0.33
CA ILE A 828 -19.53 7.16 -1.62
C ILE A 828 -20.22 5.80 -1.38
N ASP A 829 -19.65 4.95 -0.53
CA ASP A 829 -20.19 3.62 -0.21
C ASP A 829 -21.58 3.72 0.44
N ALA A 830 -21.71 4.59 1.45
CA ALA A 830 -22.97 4.83 2.13
C ALA A 830 -24.07 5.31 1.17
N TRP A 831 -23.70 6.16 0.19
CA TRP A 831 -24.64 6.68 -0.80
C TRP A 831 -25.04 5.67 -1.86
N LEU A 832 -24.08 4.97 -2.45
CA LEU A 832 -24.33 4.08 -3.59
C LEU A 832 -24.83 2.70 -3.16
N PHE A 833 -24.36 2.19 -2.04
CA PHE A 833 -24.59 0.80 -1.62
C PHE A 833 -25.31 0.68 -0.28
N GLY A 834 -25.25 1.72 0.55
CA GLY A 834 -25.82 1.74 1.89
C GLY A 834 -27.29 2.13 1.96
N ARG A 835 -27.75 2.35 3.19
CA ARG A 835 -29.11 2.81 3.53
C ARG A 835 -29.21 4.33 3.61
N GLY A 836 -28.16 5.07 3.25
CA GLY A 836 -28.05 6.52 3.32
C GLY A 836 -26.89 6.97 4.23
N LEU A 837 -26.64 8.28 4.18
CA LEU A 837 -25.47 8.87 4.86
C LEU A 837 -25.53 8.81 6.39
N GLN A 838 -26.72 8.64 6.97
CA GLN A 838 -26.90 8.48 8.43
C GLN A 838 -26.16 7.25 8.98
N GLU A 839 -25.94 6.21 8.18
CA GLU A 839 -25.23 5.02 8.65
C GLU A 839 -23.79 5.31 9.07
N LEU A 840 -23.18 6.39 8.55
CA LEU A 840 -21.83 6.81 8.93
C LEU A 840 -21.74 7.23 10.41
N GLU A 841 -22.83 7.75 10.97
CA GLU A 841 -22.90 8.17 12.38
C GLU A 841 -23.37 7.03 13.30
N LEU A 842 -24.01 5.98 12.75
CA LEU A 842 -24.58 4.87 13.51
C LEU A 842 -23.63 3.67 13.66
N HIS A 843 -22.45 3.72 13.07
CA HIS A 843 -21.50 2.59 13.06
C HIS A 843 -21.25 2.03 14.46
N ASP A 844 -20.86 2.85 15.40
CA ASP A 844 -20.48 2.42 16.74
C ASP A 844 -21.66 1.83 17.51
N GLU A 845 -22.86 2.40 17.36
CA GLU A 845 -24.08 1.91 17.96
C GLU A 845 -24.43 0.51 17.41
N GLN A 846 -24.37 0.33 16.10
CA GLN A 846 -24.65 -0.95 15.44
C GLN A 846 -23.64 -2.04 15.82
N VAL A 847 -22.36 -1.68 15.94
CA VAL A 847 -21.32 -2.59 16.41
C VAL A 847 -21.60 -3.01 17.86
N ARG A 848 -21.94 -2.08 18.76
CA ARG A 848 -22.26 -2.39 20.17
C ARG A 848 -23.53 -3.20 20.35
N ALA A 849 -24.47 -3.13 19.42
CA ALA A 849 -25.74 -3.87 19.47
C ALA A 849 -25.60 -5.37 19.13
N VAL A 850 -24.44 -5.80 18.67
CA VAL A 850 -24.19 -7.23 18.38
C VAL A 850 -24.02 -8.02 19.66
N THR A 851 -24.60 -9.23 19.69
CA THR A 851 -24.54 -10.14 20.84
C THR A 851 -23.92 -11.49 20.45
N PRO A 852 -23.36 -12.26 21.41
CA PRO A 852 -22.83 -13.60 21.13
C PRO A 852 -23.87 -14.53 20.49
N ALA A 853 -25.13 -14.39 20.90
CA ALA A 853 -26.25 -15.23 20.37
C ALA A 853 -26.50 -14.91 18.88
N ARG A 854 -26.45 -13.62 18.48
CA ARG A 854 -26.55 -13.23 17.06
C ARG A 854 -25.37 -13.74 16.24
N MET A 855 -24.15 -13.66 16.78
CA MET A 855 -22.96 -14.20 16.10
C MET A 855 -23.07 -15.69 15.86
N GLN A 856 -23.49 -16.47 16.88
CA GLN A 856 -23.69 -17.92 16.76
C GLN A 856 -24.82 -18.25 15.77
N ALA A 857 -25.94 -17.53 15.82
CA ALA A 857 -27.04 -17.72 14.88
C ALA A 857 -26.60 -17.47 13.43
N LEU A 858 -25.81 -16.42 13.18
CA LEU A 858 -25.25 -16.16 11.86
C LEU A 858 -24.29 -17.27 11.42
N ALA A 859 -23.38 -17.71 12.30
CA ALA A 859 -22.45 -18.79 12.02
C ALA A 859 -23.18 -20.10 11.68
N ARG A 860 -24.23 -20.44 12.40
CA ARG A 860 -25.09 -21.61 12.11
C ARG A 860 -25.82 -21.50 10.78
N ARG A 861 -26.21 -20.30 10.38
CA ARG A 861 -26.90 -20.06 9.11
C ARG A 861 -25.97 -20.24 7.91
N TYR A 862 -24.71 -19.83 8.03
CA TYR A 862 -23.81 -19.71 6.88
C TYR A 862 -22.68 -20.74 6.84
N PHE A 863 -22.13 -21.21 7.99
CA PHE A 863 -20.98 -22.13 8.02
C PHE A 863 -21.45 -23.61 7.97
N ASP A 864 -22.16 -23.92 6.89
CA ASP A 864 -22.57 -25.30 6.58
C ASP A 864 -21.60 -25.87 5.54
N GLU A 865 -20.90 -26.96 5.90
CA GLU A 865 -19.91 -27.58 5.02
C GLU A 865 -20.52 -28.09 3.70
N ARG A 866 -21.82 -28.33 3.64
CA ARG A 866 -22.53 -28.65 2.38
C ARG A 866 -22.53 -27.49 1.40
N ARG A 867 -22.23 -26.29 1.83
CA ARG A 867 -22.14 -25.06 1.03
C ARG A 867 -20.71 -24.52 0.90
N LEU A 868 -19.73 -25.38 1.28
CA LEU A 868 -18.31 -25.00 1.18
C LEU A 868 -17.88 -24.80 -0.26
N VAL A 869 -17.19 -23.72 -0.51
CA VAL A 869 -16.48 -23.46 -1.78
C VAL A 869 -14.99 -23.34 -1.50
N GLU A 870 -14.17 -23.97 -2.35
CA GLU A 870 -12.73 -23.92 -2.20
C GLU A 870 -12.04 -23.39 -3.47
N GLY A 871 -11.01 -22.54 -3.29
CA GLY A 871 -10.06 -22.17 -4.31
C GLY A 871 -8.65 -22.54 -3.85
N VAL A 872 -7.97 -23.39 -4.61
CA VAL A 872 -6.67 -23.96 -4.20
C VAL A 872 -5.62 -23.76 -5.29
N VAL A 873 -4.49 -23.20 -4.91
CA VAL A 873 -3.26 -23.25 -5.74
C VAL A 873 -2.28 -24.15 -5.01
N ARG A 874 -2.13 -25.38 -5.53
CA ARG A 874 -1.30 -26.42 -4.92
C ARG A 874 0.13 -26.30 -5.38
N GLY A 875 1.04 -26.13 -4.44
CA GLY A 875 2.48 -26.19 -4.70
C GLY A 875 2.99 -27.63 -4.78
N VAL A 876 4.17 -27.79 -5.36
CA VAL A 876 4.85 -29.11 -5.44
C VAL A 876 6.04 -29.24 -4.48
N GLY A 877 6.34 -28.19 -3.72
CA GLY A 877 7.42 -28.16 -2.72
C GLY A 877 8.80 -28.01 -3.36
N ARG A 878 9.27 -26.80 -3.55
CA ARG A 878 10.67 -26.53 -3.90
C ARG A 878 11.55 -26.52 -2.65
N ALA A 879 12.71 -27.15 -2.71
CA ALA A 879 13.80 -26.87 -1.77
C ALA A 879 14.32 -25.45 -2.06
N VAL A 880 14.25 -24.54 -1.08
CA VAL A 880 14.70 -23.14 -1.17
C VAL A 880 16.11 -22.99 -0.63
#